data_a9ec8656cc946880f1a35a35395668ea
#
_entry.id   a9ec8656cc946880f1a35a35395668ea
#
_cell.length_a   1.000
_cell.length_b   1.000
_cell.length_c   1.000
_cell.angle_alpha   90.00
_cell.angle_beta   90.00
_cell.angle_gamma   90.00
#
_symmetry.space_group_name_H-M   'P 1'
#
loop_
_entity.id
_entity.type
_entity.pdbx_description
1 polymer ?
#
loop_
_entity_poly.entity_id
_entity_poly.type
_entity_poly.pdbx_seq_one_letter_code
_entity_poly.pdbx_strand_id
1 'polypeptide(L)'
;MIMRNLLVTLLCIGFWATSANGQLKTTETEDVDIIYTSPLHKYLLPQLVSTFTNSYNFHRNLFGYTPTENISILMQDFGDFGHGGADALPTNNINIGIGPFNYVYETMPASERMNWLMHHELTHIVTTDMPNKRDRFWRGLFRGKVSTSIDDPLSIMYSYLTNPRRYAPRWYHEGSAVFMESWMANTKGRVFGAYDEMVFRTKVRDNAIIYDIVGLESEGKTTDFQIGVNSYLYGTRFISYAANTYGPEKFIEWVSRPDDSKAYFTSQFKKVFGVSIDQAWDNWIVWERDFQNKNLELIRQYPTTPFRPVSNKGLGSVSKGFFDEKTGKIYLGVFYPAEVSQIAAVDVQTGKMEKVADIHGAAIFFVTSVAFDPEGGNLYYTMDNGHWRDLWVVNVNTKKVQLLIKDLRSGHLAFNRADKSLWGIRNSDGYSTVIRLEPPYENYKSIKTFGYGGQFDEYDVHTVDISPDGSLLSIVKVDMNGIHRLMHIPMSKALKGDFSGKQIFDFDSSAPENFVFSTDGKYQFGSSYYSGVSNIFRYDMALDTVVAVSNCETGFFRPIPYSEDSLIVMRYTGEGFMPVMIPNQEVEDVSAVDFMGWDIYDKHPIVQKWATKAPPDMDLDKIVIHEGDYNPMSTFGLASIYPVVQAYRDPKWPAYGARMNFMSKLGLNKGDLTITYSPQDTIAQDQKIHFLGNMKFNIITGPLAGSWTFSGGKDASDFYDLFGPTISSRKGSFFRTSFSKTVDKELPIKMSTGLGVYGGFEELPDFQDRVAAYDKFFSGNLSFSHYKARRTLGSIDQEKGRIASLSFSSTYVPHDTSTKKMYTKINGNFSYGLLLPIVDHLPFWIRTSAGYSLVGDDHSTDPNSSFGEFYFGGFGNNWIDHQGIKRYREYYPFPGAGITSIGATNYVRIMGELILPPLRFRHVGTPFFYLNWARMSLFSSVLQGSDMYSYTDDGEKMIRFKNIGVQIDIRLVLFSYMQSTLSIGYGIARGYIDETSNWHDFKPETMISLQILD
;
A
#
# COMPACT_ATOMS: atom_id res chain seq x y z
N MET A 1 3.89 -28.61 35.10
CA MET A 1 3.42 -27.44 35.84
C MET A 1 3.44 -26.17 34.94
N ILE A 2 4.52 -25.89 34.24
CA ILE A 2 4.68 -24.72 33.35
C ILE A 2 3.61 -24.71 32.22
N MET A 3 3.37 -25.83 31.54
CA MET A 3 2.39 -25.93 30.43
C MET A 3 0.94 -25.73 30.89
N ARG A 4 0.57 -26.20 32.08
CA ARG A 4 -0.78 -25.95 32.67
C ARG A 4 -0.96 -24.49 33.03
N ASN A 5 0.08 -23.87 33.58
CA ASN A 5 0.06 -22.45 33.91
C ASN A 5 0.09 -21.58 32.63
N LEU A 6 0.80 -22.02 31.59
CA LEU A 6 0.82 -21.38 30.26
C LEU A 6 -0.58 -21.39 29.62
N LEU A 7 -1.25 -22.55 29.65
CA LEU A 7 -2.60 -22.70 29.11
C LEU A 7 -3.62 -21.85 29.90
N VAL A 8 -3.50 -21.83 31.22
CA VAL A 8 -4.35 -21.00 32.10
C VAL A 8 -4.07 -19.51 31.86
N THR A 9 -2.82 -19.11 31.69
CA THR A 9 -2.46 -17.72 31.41
C THR A 9 -2.96 -17.31 30.03
N LEU A 10 -2.83 -18.14 29.00
CA LEU A 10 -3.38 -17.90 27.66
C LEU A 10 -4.91 -17.82 27.69
N LEU A 11 -5.59 -18.65 28.45
CA LEU A 11 -7.04 -18.59 28.63
C LEU A 11 -7.46 -17.34 29.40
N CYS A 12 -6.74 -16.94 30.49
CA CYS A 12 -7.02 -15.70 31.20
C CYS A 12 -6.78 -14.44 30.33
N ILE A 13 -5.75 -14.45 29.49
CA ILE A 13 -5.46 -13.36 28.55
C ILE A 13 -6.52 -13.33 27.45
N GLY A 14 -6.96 -14.49 26.94
CA GLY A 14 -8.08 -14.60 26.01
C GLY A 14 -9.36 -14.00 26.59
N PHE A 15 -9.65 -14.28 27.85
CA PHE A 15 -10.79 -13.71 28.56
C PHE A 15 -10.70 -12.19 28.78
N TRP A 16 -9.49 -11.67 29.01
CA TRP A 16 -9.22 -10.23 29.14
C TRP A 16 -9.33 -9.51 27.80
N ALA A 17 -8.86 -10.14 26.73
CA ALA A 17 -8.96 -9.60 25.37
C ALA A 17 -10.41 -9.47 24.89
N THR A 18 -11.32 -10.33 25.37
CA THR A 18 -12.75 -10.24 25.04
C THR A 18 -13.42 -8.99 25.60
N SER A 19 -13.00 -8.52 26.79
CA SER A 19 -13.54 -7.32 27.41
C SER A 19 -13.05 -6.00 26.77
N ALA A 20 -11.96 -6.05 26.03
CA ALA A 20 -11.32 -4.86 25.46
C ALA A 20 -11.78 -4.53 24.02
N ASN A 21 -12.45 -5.45 23.33
CA ASN A 21 -12.86 -5.31 21.92
C ASN A 21 -14.31 -4.82 21.74
N GLY A 22 -14.98 -4.32 22.76
CA GLY A 22 -16.40 -3.94 22.78
C GLY A 22 -16.80 -2.73 21.90
N GLN A 23 -15.98 -2.32 20.91
CA GLN A 23 -16.31 -1.19 20.03
C GLN A 23 -16.53 -1.59 18.57
N LEU A 24 -16.22 -2.80 18.17
CA LEU A 24 -16.63 -3.30 16.87
C LEU A 24 -18.06 -3.81 16.96
N LYS A 25 -18.89 -3.41 15.99
CA LYS A 25 -20.26 -3.87 15.84
C LYS A 25 -20.35 -4.87 14.71
N THR A 26 -21.31 -5.77 14.79
CA THR A 26 -21.63 -6.71 13.71
C THR A 26 -23.10 -6.69 13.39
N THR A 27 -23.40 -6.89 12.11
CA THR A 27 -24.72 -7.20 11.59
C THR A 27 -24.57 -8.41 10.70
N GLU A 28 -25.22 -9.51 11.02
CA GLU A 28 -25.06 -10.81 10.38
C GLU A 28 -26.35 -11.16 9.61
N THR A 29 -26.19 -11.64 8.39
CA THR A 29 -27.24 -12.20 7.54
C THR A 29 -26.91 -13.65 7.20
N GLU A 30 -27.71 -14.31 6.33
CA GLU A 30 -27.43 -15.69 5.90
C GLU A 30 -26.08 -15.82 5.17
N ASP A 31 -25.72 -14.86 4.33
CA ASP A 31 -24.57 -14.95 3.42
C ASP A 31 -23.39 -14.01 3.78
N VAL A 32 -23.64 -13.00 4.63
CA VAL A 32 -22.61 -11.97 4.93
C VAL A 32 -22.65 -11.52 6.39
N ASP A 33 -21.43 -11.34 6.96
CA ASP A 33 -21.22 -10.74 8.28
C ASP A 33 -20.59 -9.36 8.07
N ILE A 34 -21.34 -8.29 8.35
CA ILE A 34 -20.84 -6.91 8.22
C ILE A 34 -20.35 -6.42 9.57
N ILE A 35 -19.08 -6.04 9.61
CA ILE A 35 -18.41 -5.58 10.83
C ILE A 35 -17.99 -4.12 10.62
N TYR A 36 -18.24 -3.26 11.59
CA TYR A 36 -17.98 -1.83 11.48
C TYR A 36 -17.47 -1.22 12.78
N THR A 37 -16.68 -0.14 12.65
CA THR A 37 -15.91 0.47 13.73
C THR A 37 -16.69 1.52 14.54
N SER A 38 -17.82 2.00 13.99
CA SER A 38 -18.65 3.03 14.65
C SER A 38 -20.13 2.77 14.46
N PRO A 39 -20.95 2.93 15.49
CA PRO A 39 -22.41 2.88 15.34
C PRO A 39 -22.96 3.90 14.30
N LEU A 40 -22.23 4.97 14.03
CA LEU A 40 -22.58 5.96 13.01
C LEU A 40 -22.61 5.36 11.61
N HIS A 41 -21.88 4.27 11.36
CA HIS A 41 -21.85 3.61 10.05
C HIS A 41 -23.12 2.79 9.75
N LYS A 42 -24.00 2.59 10.73
CA LYS A 42 -25.21 1.76 10.58
C LYS A 42 -26.13 2.22 9.45
N TYR A 43 -26.16 3.53 9.16
CA TYR A 43 -27.00 4.07 8.07
C TYR A 43 -26.60 3.58 6.67
N LEU A 44 -25.34 3.11 6.50
CA LEU A 44 -24.85 2.54 5.23
C LEU A 44 -25.24 1.07 5.04
N LEU A 45 -25.65 0.36 6.09
CA LEU A 45 -25.96 -1.08 6.03
C LEU A 45 -27.02 -1.44 5.01
N PRO A 46 -28.16 -0.71 4.87
CA PRO A 46 -29.16 -1.05 3.87
C PRO A 46 -28.59 -1.06 2.46
N GLN A 47 -27.83 -0.04 2.09
CA GLN A 47 -27.17 0.07 0.78
C GLN A 47 -26.11 -1.03 0.61
N LEU A 48 -25.28 -1.28 1.61
CA LEU A 48 -24.22 -2.27 1.53
C LEU A 48 -24.76 -3.69 1.41
N VAL A 49 -25.76 -4.07 2.21
CA VAL A 49 -26.38 -5.40 2.14
C VAL A 49 -27.11 -5.60 0.81
N SER A 50 -27.81 -4.57 0.33
CA SER A 50 -28.51 -4.61 -0.94
C SER A 50 -27.56 -4.83 -2.11
N THR A 51 -26.46 -4.05 -2.18
CA THR A 51 -25.43 -4.19 -3.23
C THR A 51 -24.70 -5.52 -3.13
N PHE A 52 -24.38 -5.99 -1.91
CA PHE A 52 -23.79 -7.30 -1.68
C PHE A 52 -24.69 -8.42 -2.20
N THR A 53 -25.94 -8.44 -1.80
CA THR A 53 -26.89 -9.49 -2.18
C THR A 53 -27.11 -9.52 -3.70
N ASN A 54 -27.22 -8.35 -4.32
CA ASN A 54 -27.32 -8.22 -5.78
C ASN A 54 -26.10 -8.84 -6.49
N SER A 55 -24.92 -8.45 -6.07
CA SER A 55 -23.66 -8.93 -6.62
C SER A 55 -23.44 -10.43 -6.34
N TYR A 56 -23.67 -10.87 -5.11
CA TYR A 56 -23.50 -12.25 -4.69
C TYR A 56 -24.38 -13.23 -5.48
N ASN A 57 -25.66 -12.89 -5.63
CA ASN A 57 -26.60 -13.69 -6.42
C ASN A 57 -26.20 -13.77 -7.90
N PHE A 58 -25.73 -12.66 -8.45
CA PHE A 58 -25.24 -12.63 -9.81
C PHE A 58 -24.03 -13.57 -10.00
N HIS A 59 -23.01 -13.43 -9.17
CA HIS A 59 -21.80 -14.27 -9.24
C HIS A 59 -22.12 -15.74 -9.02
N ARG A 60 -23.00 -16.06 -8.07
CA ARG A 60 -23.46 -17.42 -7.81
C ARG A 60 -24.10 -18.06 -9.04
N ASN A 61 -24.96 -17.31 -9.73
CA ASN A 61 -25.63 -17.77 -10.93
C ASN A 61 -24.69 -17.92 -12.13
N LEU A 62 -23.80 -16.92 -12.35
CA LEU A 62 -22.90 -16.90 -13.49
C LEU A 62 -21.81 -17.99 -13.41
N PHE A 63 -21.20 -18.14 -12.25
CA PHE A 63 -20.09 -19.08 -12.04
C PHE A 63 -20.53 -20.45 -11.52
N GLY A 64 -21.81 -20.63 -11.16
CA GLY A 64 -22.31 -21.85 -10.54
C GLY A 64 -21.61 -22.19 -9.22
N TYR A 65 -21.16 -21.16 -8.48
CA TYR A 65 -20.36 -21.30 -7.29
C TYR A 65 -20.96 -20.53 -6.10
N THR A 66 -21.04 -21.21 -4.97
CA THR A 66 -21.40 -20.61 -3.67
C THR A 66 -20.24 -20.83 -2.70
N PRO A 67 -19.69 -19.79 -2.08
CA PRO A 67 -18.70 -19.91 -1.02
C PRO A 67 -19.20 -20.83 0.09
N THR A 68 -18.28 -21.64 0.67
CA THR A 68 -18.62 -22.58 1.74
C THR A 68 -18.67 -21.94 3.12
N GLU A 69 -18.31 -20.68 3.20
CA GLU A 69 -18.28 -19.87 4.41
C GLU A 69 -18.86 -18.48 4.13
N ASN A 70 -19.48 -17.85 5.13
CA ASN A 70 -19.95 -16.48 5.03
C ASN A 70 -18.80 -15.54 4.69
N ILE A 71 -19.08 -14.55 3.87
CA ILE A 71 -18.13 -13.49 3.56
C ILE A 71 -18.19 -12.44 4.68
N SER A 72 -17.04 -12.11 5.26
CA SER A 72 -16.95 -11.05 6.26
C SER A 72 -16.57 -9.74 5.60
N ILE A 73 -17.36 -8.69 5.81
CA ILE A 73 -17.10 -7.33 5.31
C ILE A 73 -16.72 -6.43 6.47
N LEU A 74 -15.52 -5.85 6.43
CA LEU A 74 -15.09 -4.81 7.36
C LEU A 74 -15.29 -3.43 6.73
N MET A 75 -16.21 -2.64 7.30
CA MET A 75 -16.34 -1.22 6.97
C MET A 75 -15.41 -0.39 7.86
N GLN A 76 -14.60 0.44 7.25
CA GLN A 76 -13.61 1.25 7.97
C GLN A 76 -13.56 2.69 7.45
N ASP A 77 -13.33 3.64 8.37
CA ASP A 77 -13.13 5.06 8.09
C ASP A 77 -11.72 5.50 8.55
N PHE A 78 -10.69 4.77 8.06
CA PHE A 78 -9.29 5.00 8.46
C PHE A 78 -8.49 5.81 7.44
N GLY A 79 -9.14 6.30 6.39
CA GLY A 79 -8.56 7.14 5.36
C GLY A 79 -9.60 8.04 4.73
N ASP A 80 -9.15 9.01 3.94
CA ASP A 80 -10.02 9.99 3.27
C ASP A 80 -10.35 9.60 1.82
N PHE A 81 -10.11 8.35 1.45
CA PHE A 81 -10.41 7.79 0.13
C PHE A 81 -11.20 6.51 0.26
N GLY A 82 -12.22 6.37 -0.58
CA GLY A 82 -12.91 5.11 -0.79
C GLY A 82 -11.97 4.10 -1.47
N HIS A 83 -11.96 2.90 -0.96
CA HIS A 83 -11.22 1.78 -1.53
C HIS A 83 -11.88 0.47 -1.12
N GLY A 84 -11.62 -0.56 -1.88
CA GLY A 84 -11.94 -1.93 -1.53
C GLY A 84 -10.70 -2.81 -1.50
N GLY A 85 -10.88 -4.01 -0.99
CA GLY A 85 -9.89 -5.07 -1.05
C GLY A 85 -10.50 -6.38 -0.57
N ALA A 86 -10.27 -7.45 -1.31
CA ALA A 86 -10.76 -8.78 -0.96
C ALA A 86 -9.61 -9.78 -0.79
N ASP A 87 -9.75 -10.69 0.14
CA ASP A 87 -8.86 -11.83 0.31
C ASP A 87 -9.69 -13.11 0.55
N ALA A 88 -9.30 -14.17 -0.13
CA ALA A 88 -9.91 -15.49 0.05
C ALA A 88 -9.09 -16.40 0.98
N LEU A 89 -7.97 -15.92 1.55
CA LEU A 89 -7.06 -16.73 2.38
C LEU A 89 -6.84 -16.12 3.77
N PRO A 90 -6.94 -16.94 4.80
CA PRO A 90 -7.48 -18.30 4.84
C PRO A 90 -9.01 -18.32 4.86
N THR A 91 -9.66 -17.16 4.98
CA THR A 91 -11.11 -16.95 4.98
C THR A 91 -11.51 -15.86 4.01
N ASN A 92 -12.75 -15.94 3.49
CA ASN A 92 -13.28 -14.95 2.56
C ASN A 92 -13.61 -13.65 3.32
N ASN A 93 -12.89 -12.57 3.01
CA ASN A 93 -13.17 -11.28 3.62
C ASN A 93 -12.99 -10.14 2.61
N ILE A 94 -13.75 -9.07 2.84
CA ILE A 94 -13.73 -7.83 2.07
C ILE A 94 -13.53 -6.68 3.04
N ASN A 95 -12.63 -5.76 2.72
CA ASN A 95 -12.45 -4.51 3.44
C ASN A 95 -12.98 -3.36 2.58
N ILE A 96 -13.79 -2.48 3.15
CA ILE A 96 -14.35 -1.32 2.48
C ILE A 96 -13.99 -0.05 3.24
N GLY A 97 -13.23 0.82 2.59
CA GLY A 97 -13.04 2.20 3.02
C GLY A 97 -14.26 3.03 2.59
N ILE A 98 -15.03 3.54 3.56
CA ILE A 98 -16.32 4.20 3.30
C ILE A 98 -16.21 5.66 2.86
N GLY A 99 -14.98 6.19 2.72
CA GLY A 99 -14.76 7.49 2.11
C GLY A 99 -15.24 7.57 0.66
N PRO A 100 -15.35 8.76 0.08
CA PRO A 100 -15.73 8.91 -1.32
C PRO A 100 -14.61 8.44 -2.25
N PHE A 101 -14.99 8.03 -3.47
CA PHE A 101 -14.03 7.81 -4.52
C PHE A 101 -13.49 9.13 -5.08
N ASN A 102 -12.34 9.03 -5.74
CA ASN A 102 -11.76 10.15 -6.42
C ASN A 102 -12.19 10.16 -7.89
N TYR A 103 -12.97 11.15 -8.27
CA TYR A 103 -13.49 11.30 -9.64
C TYR A 103 -12.58 12.16 -10.54
N VAL A 104 -11.43 12.58 -10.06
CA VAL A 104 -10.60 13.64 -10.66
C VAL A 104 -10.27 13.44 -12.14
N TYR A 105 -10.10 12.21 -12.59
CA TYR A 105 -9.82 11.90 -13.99
C TYR A 105 -10.90 11.04 -14.65
N GLU A 106 -12.03 10.90 -13.97
CA GLU A 106 -13.15 10.09 -14.44
C GLU A 106 -12.67 8.71 -14.97
N THR A 107 -11.96 7.99 -14.10
CA THR A 107 -11.43 6.67 -14.46
C THR A 107 -12.52 5.65 -14.79
N MET A 108 -13.79 5.98 -14.53
CA MET A 108 -14.96 5.19 -14.91
C MET A 108 -16.16 6.10 -15.20
N PRO A 109 -17.14 5.65 -15.98
CA PRO A 109 -18.41 6.36 -16.16
C PRO A 109 -19.13 6.59 -14.83
N ALA A 110 -19.97 7.64 -14.78
CA ALA A 110 -20.76 7.98 -13.60
C ALA A 110 -21.66 6.81 -13.18
N SER A 111 -21.48 6.29 -11.99
CA SER A 111 -22.17 5.11 -11.46
C SER A 111 -22.26 5.16 -9.94
N GLU A 112 -23.17 4.36 -9.36
CA GLU A 112 -23.28 4.22 -7.90
C GLU A 112 -22.11 3.41 -7.36
N ARG A 113 -21.31 4.04 -6.47
CA ARG A 113 -19.99 3.54 -6.06
C ARG A 113 -20.02 2.20 -5.30
N MET A 114 -21.02 1.97 -4.43
CA MET A 114 -21.07 0.76 -3.61
C MET A 114 -21.45 -0.46 -4.46
N ASN A 115 -22.28 -0.27 -5.47
CA ASN A 115 -22.70 -1.36 -6.35
C ASN A 115 -21.51 -1.88 -7.18
N TRP A 116 -20.78 -0.99 -7.87
CA TRP A 116 -19.66 -1.47 -8.66
C TRP A 116 -18.51 -2.00 -7.79
N LEU A 117 -18.22 -1.35 -6.64
CA LEU A 117 -17.19 -1.83 -5.71
C LEU A 117 -17.50 -3.26 -5.24
N MET A 118 -18.77 -3.53 -4.90
CA MET A 118 -19.15 -4.86 -4.44
C MET A 118 -19.01 -5.91 -5.54
N HIS A 119 -19.35 -5.58 -6.79
CA HIS A 119 -19.10 -6.47 -7.91
C HIS A 119 -17.61 -6.74 -8.15
N HIS A 120 -16.76 -5.71 -7.98
CA HIS A 120 -15.32 -5.83 -8.07
C HIS A 120 -14.75 -6.80 -7.02
N GLU A 121 -15.03 -6.55 -5.75
CA GLU A 121 -14.48 -7.33 -4.65
C GLU A 121 -15.00 -8.79 -4.63
N LEU A 122 -16.26 -9.00 -4.94
CA LEU A 122 -16.81 -10.35 -5.06
C LEU A 122 -16.21 -11.13 -6.24
N THR A 123 -15.81 -10.47 -7.31
CA THR A 123 -15.08 -11.13 -8.40
C THR A 123 -13.75 -11.70 -7.89
N HIS A 124 -13.02 -10.95 -7.05
CA HIS A 124 -11.80 -11.48 -6.44
C HIS A 124 -12.05 -12.71 -5.58
N ILE A 125 -13.12 -12.69 -4.75
CA ILE A 125 -13.50 -13.86 -3.95
C ILE A 125 -13.79 -15.06 -4.87
N VAL A 126 -14.68 -14.90 -5.83
CA VAL A 126 -15.13 -16.01 -6.71
C VAL A 126 -13.96 -16.58 -7.50
N THR A 127 -13.14 -15.73 -8.14
CA THR A 127 -12.05 -16.20 -9.01
C THR A 127 -10.89 -16.81 -8.22
N THR A 128 -10.73 -16.48 -6.93
CA THR A 128 -9.65 -16.98 -6.10
C THR A 128 -10.07 -18.15 -5.21
N ASP A 129 -11.29 -18.14 -4.69
CA ASP A 129 -11.75 -19.16 -3.73
C ASP A 129 -12.34 -20.42 -4.40
N MET A 130 -12.95 -20.32 -5.59
CA MET A 130 -13.63 -21.44 -6.24
C MET A 130 -12.72 -22.69 -6.36
N PRO A 131 -13.04 -23.82 -5.69
CA PRO A 131 -12.20 -25.03 -5.73
C PRO A 131 -12.71 -26.03 -6.74
N ASN A 132 -11.81 -26.71 -7.45
CA ASN A 132 -12.17 -27.95 -8.14
C ASN A 132 -12.06 -29.18 -7.20
N LYS A 133 -12.31 -30.39 -7.71
CA LYS A 133 -12.25 -31.66 -6.95
C LYS A 133 -10.87 -31.86 -6.28
N ARG A 134 -9.78 -31.52 -6.99
CA ARG A 134 -8.40 -31.64 -6.44
C ARG A 134 -8.16 -30.62 -5.32
N ASP A 135 -8.59 -29.39 -5.50
CA ASP A 135 -8.42 -28.34 -4.51
C ASP A 135 -9.25 -28.67 -3.26
N ARG A 136 -10.49 -29.17 -3.41
CA ARG A 136 -11.32 -29.67 -2.29
C ARG A 136 -10.65 -30.82 -1.53
N PHE A 137 -9.99 -31.73 -2.22
CA PHE A 137 -9.21 -32.81 -1.57
C PHE A 137 -8.11 -32.23 -0.67
N TRP A 138 -7.31 -31.30 -1.18
CA TRP A 138 -6.22 -30.69 -0.39
C TRP A 138 -6.75 -29.84 0.76
N ARG A 139 -7.83 -29.05 0.53
CA ARG A 139 -8.50 -28.30 1.61
C ARG A 139 -9.03 -29.24 2.70
N GLY A 140 -9.56 -30.39 2.32
CA GLY A 140 -10.01 -31.42 3.27
C GLY A 140 -8.84 -31.99 4.08
N LEU A 141 -7.73 -32.33 3.42
CA LEU A 141 -6.53 -32.86 4.06
C LEU A 141 -5.90 -31.85 5.03
N PHE A 142 -5.77 -30.60 4.62
CA PHE A 142 -5.17 -29.53 5.43
C PHE A 142 -6.19 -28.79 6.32
N ARG A 143 -7.44 -29.25 6.37
CA ARG A 143 -8.52 -28.68 7.20
C ARG A 143 -8.84 -27.22 6.88
N GLY A 144 -8.52 -26.74 5.68
CA GLY A 144 -8.79 -25.38 5.23
C GLY A 144 -7.84 -24.92 4.12
N LYS A 145 -7.91 -23.64 3.83
CA LYS A 145 -7.02 -22.96 2.88
C LYS A 145 -5.73 -22.57 3.60
N VAL A 146 -4.56 -22.96 3.07
CA VAL A 146 -3.28 -22.68 3.70
C VAL A 146 -2.76 -21.31 3.29
N SER A 147 -2.52 -20.44 4.27
CA SER A 147 -1.80 -19.18 4.05
C SER A 147 -0.28 -19.42 4.08
N THR A 148 0.45 -18.65 3.30
CA THR A 148 1.92 -18.67 3.31
C THR A 148 2.47 -18.10 4.61
N SER A 149 3.58 -18.67 5.09
CA SER A 149 4.31 -18.20 6.27
C SER A 149 5.77 -17.99 5.92
N ILE A 150 6.33 -16.84 6.30
CA ILE A 150 7.76 -16.53 6.14
C ILE A 150 8.62 -17.53 6.96
N ASP A 151 8.13 -17.92 8.14
CA ASP A 151 8.83 -18.85 9.03
C ASP A 151 8.82 -20.30 8.52
N ASP A 152 7.99 -20.61 7.53
CA ASP A 152 7.88 -21.92 6.91
C ASP A 152 7.70 -21.79 5.39
N PRO A 153 8.78 -21.71 4.61
CA PRO A 153 8.72 -21.56 3.16
C PRO A 153 7.98 -22.70 2.44
N LEU A 154 7.92 -23.91 3.00
CA LEU A 154 7.16 -25.03 2.44
C LEU A 154 5.65 -24.77 2.42
N SER A 155 5.15 -23.87 3.26
CA SER A 155 3.76 -23.43 3.28
C SER A 155 3.27 -22.89 1.92
N ILE A 156 4.17 -22.37 1.09
CA ILE A 156 3.87 -21.91 -0.29
C ILE A 156 3.31 -23.06 -1.14
N MET A 157 3.93 -24.21 -1.06
CA MET A 157 3.49 -25.40 -1.80
C MET A 157 2.09 -25.85 -1.34
N TYR A 158 1.83 -25.85 -0.05
CA TYR A 158 0.52 -26.19 0.50
C TYR A 158 -0.55 -25.16 0.15
N SER A 159 -0.17 -23.88 0.17
CA SER A 159 -1.03 -22.79 -0.27
C SER A 159 -1.40 -22.91 -1.76
N TYR A 160 -0.43 -23.21 -2.62
CA TYR A 160 -0.70 -23.49 -4.05
C TYR A 160 -1.61 -24.71 -4.26
N LEU A 161 -1.47 -25.76 -3.47
CA LEU A 161 -2.33 -26.94 -3.56
C LEU A 161 -3.78 -26.65 -3.17
N THR A 162 -4.00 -25.77 -2.19
CA THR A 162 -5.34 -25.41 -1.70
C THR A 162 -6.00 -24.28 -2.50
N ASN A 163 -5.20 -23.31 -3.02
CA ASN A 163 -5.67 -22.13 -3.75
C ASN A 163 -4.75 -21.75 -4.92
N PRO A 164 -4.71 -22.55 -6.00
CA PRO A 164 -3.74 -22.31 -7.08
C PRO A 164 -3.96 -21.01 -7.84
N ARG A 165 -5.20 -20.48 -7.89
CA ARG A 165 -5.53 -19.24 -8.60
C ARG A 165 -5.02 -17.98 -7.91
N ARG A 166 -4.71 -18.03 -6.61
CA ARG A 166 -4.02 -16.94 -5.94
C ARG A 166 -2.65 -16.65 -6.58
N TYR A 167 -2.02 -17.66 -7.16
CA TYR A 167 -0.70 -17.56 -7.81
C TYR A 167 -0.86 -17.15 -9.29
N ALA A 168 -1.60 -16.07 -9.51
CA ALA A 168 -1.73 -15.37 -10.77
C ALA A 168 -1.26 -13.93 -10.59
N PRO A 169 -0.84 -13.23 -11.68
CA PRO A 169 -0.35 -11.86 -11.58
C PRO A 169 -1.48 -10.89 -11.22
N ARG A 170 -1.09 -9.74 -10.69
CA ARG A 170 -2.05 -8.70 -10.29
C ARG A 170 -2.96 -8.28 -11.45
N TRP A 171 -2.43 -8.15 -12.66
CA TRP A 171 -3.24 -7.79 -13.82
C TRP A 171 -4.35 -8.80 -14.14
N TYR A 172 -4.15 -10.09 -13.83
CA TYR A 172 -5.18 -11.10 -13.99
C TYR A 172 -6.33 -10.89 -12.99
N HIS A 173 -5.98 -10.65 -11.72
CA HIS A 173 -6.98 -10.43 -10.67
C HIS A 173 -7.75 -9.13 -10.89
N GLU A 174 -7.03 -8.02 -11.04
CA GLU A 174 -7.63 -6.70 -11.19
C GLU A 174 -8.36 -6.54 -12.52
N GLY A 175 -7.78 -7.03 -13.61
CA GLY A 175 -8.44 -7.01 -14.92
C GLY A 175 -9.72 -7.84 -14.96
N SER A 176 -9.73 -9.01 -14.29
CA SER A 176 -10.93 -9.84 -14.16
C SER A 176 -12.03 -9.12 -13.38
N ALA A 177 -11.67 -8.47 -12.28
CA ALA A 177 -12.61 -7.74 -11.45
C ALA A 177 -13.20 -6.53 -12.21
N VAL A 178 -12.34 -5.73 -12.84
CA VAL A 178 -12.77 -4.56 -13.64
C VAL A 178 -13.60 -4.96 -14.85
N PHE A 179 -13.25 -6.06 -15.53
CA PHE A 179 -14.05 -6.57 -16.63
C PHE A 179 -15.46 -6.94 -16.16
N MET A 180 -15.59 -7.69 -15.07
CA MET A 180 -16.87 -8.13 -14.54
C MET A 180 -17.70 -6.98 -13.98
N GLU A 181 -17.14 -6.10 -13.17
CA GLU A 181 -17.87 -4.95 -12.62
C GLU A 181 -18.51 -4.09 -13.71
N SER A 182 -17.83 -3.96 -14.86
CA SER A 182 -18.28 -3.11 -15.95
C SER A 182 -19.60 -3.57 -16.55
N TRP A 183 -19.81 -4.86 -16.70
CA TRP A 183 -21.07 -5.44 -17.19
C TRP A 183 -22.15 -5.39 -16.13
N MET A 184 -21.80 -5.75 -14.91
CA MET A 184 -22.74 -5.88 -13.79
C MET A 184 -23.24 -4.53 -13.29
N ALA A 185 -22.45 -3.47 -13.37
CA ALA A 185 -22.85 -2.11 -13.02
C ALA A 185 -23.71 -1.43 -14.12
N ASN A 186 -24.46 -2.21 -14.90
CA ASN A 186 -25.33 -1.75 -15.95
C ASN A 186 -24.60 -1.01 -17.09
N THR A 187 -23.48 -1.59 -17.55
CA THR A 187 -22.63 -1.02 -18.62
C THR A 187 -21.99 0.34 -18.25
N LYS A 188 -21.72 0.56 -16.98
CA LYS A 188 -21.14 1.79 -16.43
C LYS A 188 -19.80 1.58 -15.73
N GLY A 189 -19.00 0.60 -16.12
CA GLY A 189 -17.66 0.37 -15.59
C GLY A 189 -16.56 0.76 -16.58
N ARG A 190 -15.33 0.49 -16.21
CA ARG A 190 -14.13 0.95 -16.94
C ARG A 190 -13.97 0.38 -18.35
N VAL A 191 -14.60 -0.77 -18.67
CA VAL A 191 -14.62 -1.31 -20.04
C VAL A 191 -15.31 -0.33 -21.01
N PHE A 192 -16.24 0.48 -20.52
CA PHE A 192 -16.92 1.56 -21.23
C PHE A 192 -16.32 2.93 -20.93
N GLY A 193 -15.23 2.99 -20.17
CA GLY A 193 -14.62 4.21 -19.68
C GLY A 193 -13.67 4.85 -20.69
N ALA A 194 -13.81 6.13 -20.87
CA ALA A 194 -12.97 6.92 -21.78
C ALA A 194 -11.51 7.06 -21.29
N TYR A 195 -11.27 6.89 -19.99
CA TYR A 195 -9.92 6.99 -19.42
C TYR A 195 -8.98 5.88 -19.94
N ASP A 196 -9.40 4.62 -19.91
CA ASP A 196 -8.59 3.50 -20.40
C ASP A 196 -8.35 3.63 -21.90
N GLU A 197 -9.36 4.06 -22.68
CA GLU A 197 -9.19 4.39 -24.11
C GLU A 197 -8.15 5.50 -24.31
N MET A 198 -8.22 6.58 -23.54
CA MET A 198 -7.27 7.68 -23.59
C MET A 198 -5.84 7.22 -23.35
N VAL A 199 -5.62 6.37 -22.33
CA VAL A 199 -4.28 5.88 -21.97
C VAL A 199 -3.64 5.15 -23.15
N PHE A 200 -4.35 4.18 -23.76
CA PHE A 200 -3.79 3.41 -24.89
C PHE A 200 -3.73 4.23 -26.18
N ARG A 201 -4.71 5.10 -26.44
CA ARG A 201 -4.65 6.05 -27.55
C ARG A 201 -3.43 6.98 -27.44
N THR A 202 -3.14 7.46 -26.26
CA THR A 202 -1.95 8.28 -26.00
C THR A 202 -0.66 7.50 -26.25
N LYS A 203 -0.57 6.25 -25.77
CA LYS A 203 0.60 5.39 -26.02
C LYS A 203 0.82 5.16 -27.53
N VAL A 204 -0.24 4.97 -28.29
CA VAL A 204 -0.16 4.80 -29.76
C VAL A 204 0.23 6.12 -30.43
N ARG A 205 -0.41 7.22 -30.08
CA ARG A 205 -0.16 8.55 -30.65
C ARG A 205 1.27 9.02 -30.40
N ASP A 206 1.80 8.82 -29.19
CA ASP A 206 3.15 9.25 -28.79
C ASP A 206 4.23 8.19 -29.09
N ASN A 207 3.84 7.06 -29.73
CA ASN A 207 4.69 5.89 -29.96
C ASN A 207 5.38 5.40 -28.68
N ALA A 208 4.67 5.49 -27.56
CA ALA A 208 5.14 5.03 -26.26
C ALA A 208 5.07 3.50 -26.14
N ILE A 209 5.79 2.97 -25.16
CA ILE A 209 5.87 1.53 -24.97
C ILE A 209 4.54 1.03 -24.37
N ILE A 210 3.97 0.03 -25.04
CA ILE A 210 2.96 -0.85 -24.48
C ILE A 210 3.71 -2.07 -23.93
N TYR A 211 3.59 -2.35 -22.64
CA TYR A 211 4.34 -3.41 -21.97
C TYR A 211 3.88 -4.79 -22.43
N ASP A 212 4.81 -5.73 -22.56
CA ASP A 212 4.47 -7.15 -22.62
C ASP A 212 4.08 -7.69 -21.23
N ILE A 213 3.67 -8.93 -21.19
CA ILE A 213 3.14 -9.56 -19.98
C ILE A 213 4.15 -9.62 -18.82
N VAL A 214 5.44 -9.75 -19.11
CA VAL A 214 6.52 -9.74 -18.10
C VAL A 214 6.96 -8.31 -17.79
N GLY A 215 7.06 -7.46 -18.82
CA GLY A 215 7.43 -6.06 -18.69
C GLY A 215 6.43 -5.24 -17.91
N LEU A 216 5.15 -5.60 -17.96
CA LEU A 216 4.10 -5.00 -17.15
C LEU A 216 4.37 -5.20 -15.66
N GLU A 217 4.67 -6.41 -15.22
CA GLU A 217 4.89 -6.73 -13.81
C GLU A 217 6.21 -6.16 -13.27
N SER A 218 7.23 -6.03 -14.11
CA SER A 218 8.47 -5.34 -13.76
C SER A 218 8.39 -3.81 -13.95
N GLU A 219 7.23 -3.32 -14.40
CA GLU A 219 6.93 -1.92 -14.69
C GLU A 219 7.95 -1.25 -15.62
N GLY A 220 8.59 -2.05 -16.40
CA GLY A 220 9.51 -1.66 -17.43
C GLY A 220 10.83 -1.08 -16.93
N LYS A 221 11.66 -0.65 -17.89
CA LYS A 221 13.00 -0.11 -17.65
C LYS A 221 12.96 1.33 -17.12
N THR A 222 11.97 2.10 -17.54
CA THR A 222 11.69 3.44 -17.05
C THR A 222 10.45 3.39 -16.18
N THR A 223 10.45 4.11 -15.07
CA THR A 223 9.30 4.20 -14.19
C THR A 223 8.16 4.95 -14.88
N ASP A 224 7.00 4.33 -14.92
CA ASP A 224 5.76 4.94 -15.38
C ASP A 224 5.12 5.73 -14.24
N PHE A 225 4.51 6.89 -14.51
CA PHE A 225 3.82 7.66 -13.48
C PHE A 225 2.56 6.97 -12.95
N GLN A 226 2.02 5.98 -13.66
CA GLN A 226 0.88 5.15 -13.29
C GLN A 226 1.28 3.83 -12.61
N ILE A 227 2.50 3.75 -12.09
CA ILE A 227 2.99 2.58 -11.37
C ILE A 227 1.98 2.12 -10.30
N GLY A 228 1.67 0.83 -10.28
CA GLY A 228 0.65 0.27 -9.38
C GLY A 228 -0.79 0.31 -9.92
N VAL A 229 -1.10 1.10 -10.97
CA VAL A 229 -2.42 1.14 -11.62
C VAL A 229 -2.40 0.43 -12.98
N ASN A 230 -1.23 0.24 -13.57
CA ASN A 230 -1.08 -0.42 -14.85
C ASN A 230 -1.69 -1.84 -14.89
N SER A 231 -1.68 -2.56 -13.76
CA SER A 231 -2.32 -3.88 -13.68
C SER A 231 -3.82 -3.83 -14.00
N TYR A 232 -4.53 -2.81 -13.54
CA TYR A 232 -5.94 -2.57 -13.86
C TYR A 232 -6.12 -2.24 -15.34
N LEU A 233 -5.36 -1.26 -15.86
CA LEU A 233 -5.46 -0.79 -17.24
C LEU A 233 -5.20 -1.92 -18.24
N TYR A 234 -4.05 -2.55 -18.15
CA TYR A 234 -3.63 -3.60 -19.07
C TYR A 234 -4.47 -4.87 -18.92
N GLY A 235 -4.77 -5.26 -17.67
CA GLY A 235 -5.61 -6.43 -17.40
C GLY A 235 -7.00 -6.28 -18.01
N THR A 236 -7.64 -5.14 -17.81
CA THR A 236 -8.96 -4.84 -18.39
C THR A 236 -8.93 -4.86 -19.91
N ARG A 237 -7.95 -4.19 -20.53
CA ARG A 237 -7.85 -4.11 -22.00
C ARG A 237 -7.57 -5.47 -22.63
N PHE A 238 -6.63 -6.24 -22.08
CA PHE A 238 -6.31 -7.58 -22.58
C PHE A 238 -7.50 -8.54 -22.44
N ILE A 239 -8.19 -8.53 -21.28
CA ILE A 239 -9.36 -9.39 -21.07
C ILE A 239 -10.52 -8.98 -21.99
N SER A 240 -10.73 -7.68 -22.17
CA SER A 240 -11.73 -7.15 -23.11
C SER A 240 -11.42 -7.55 -24.55
N TYR A 241 -10.15 -7.45 -24.99
CA TYR A 241 -9.72 -7.97 -26.28
C TYR A 241 -9.97 -9.47 -26.43
N ALA A 242 -9.63 -10.26 -25.40
CA ALA A 242 -9.87 -11.70 -25.44
C ALA A 242 -11.38 -12.03 -25.51
N ALA A 243 -12.21 -11.30 -24.77
CA ALA A 243 -13.66 -11.43 -24.83
C ALA A 243 -14.23 -11.02 -26.21
N ASN A 244 -13.74 -9.91 -26.78
CA ASN A 244 -14.16 -9.46 -28.11
C ASN A 244 -13.77 -10.46 -29.20
N THR A 245 -12.58 -11.05 -29.10
CA THR A 245 -12.02 -11.93 -30.15
C THR A 245 -12.53 -13.36 -30.06
N TYR A 246 -12.60 -13.91 -28.86
CA TYR A 246 -12.90 -15.33 -28.62
C TYR A 246 -14.25 -15.59 -27.97
N GLY A 247 -14.94 -14.57 -27.52
CA GLY A 247 -16.22 -14.63 -26.79
C GLY A 247 -16.06 -14.50 -25.28
N PRO A 248 -16.97 -13.74 -24.62
CA PRO A 248 -16.92 -13.51 -23.16
C PRO A 248 -17.15 -14.79 -22.34
N GLU A 249 -17.82 -15.81 -22.89
CA GLU A 249 -17.98 -17.12 -22.26
C GLU A 249 -16.63 -17.83 -22.06
N LYS A 250 -15.69 -17.62 -22.97
CA LYS A 250 -14.31 -18.13 -22.84
C LYS A 250 -13.57 -17.50 -21.66
N PHE A 251 -13.83 -16.23 -21.37
CA PHE A 251 -13.31 -15.60 -20.18
C PHE A 251 -13.84 -16.29 -18.91
N ILE A 252 -15.16 -16.51 -18.82
CA ILE A 252 -15.77 -17.23 -17.68
C ILE A 252 -15.17 -18.65 -17.54
N GLU A 253 -14.99 -19.38 -18.65
CA GLU A 253 -14.36 -20.71 -18.64
C GLU A 253 -12.89 -20.65 -18.15
N TRP A 254 -12.15 -19.58 -18.50
CA TRP A 254 -10.76 -19.42 -18.11
C TRP A 254 -10.60 -19.14 -16.60
N VAL A 255 -11.41 -18.23 -16.05
CA VAL A 255 -11.30 -17.85 -14.63
C VAL A 255 -11.96 -18.86 -13.71
N SER A 256 -12.99 -19.58 -14.18
CA SER A 256 -13.66 -20.64 -13.45
C SER A 256 -12.75 -21.82 -13.16
N ARG A 257 -13.15 -22.62 -12.15
CA ARG A 257 -12.37 -23.76 -11.68
C ARG A 257 -13.15 -25.09 -11.75
N PRO A 258 -13.64 -25.52 -12.95
CA PRO A 258 -14.26 -26.84 -13.10
C PRO A 258 -13.27 -27.97 -12.85
N ASP A 259 -13.75 -29.19 -12.62
CA ASP A 259 -12.93 -30.34 -12.19
C ASP A 259 -11.81 -30.71 -13.17
N ASP A 260 -11.99 -30.44 -14.45
CA ASP A 260 -11.02 -30.67 -15.52
C ASP A 260 -10.07 -29.48 -15.79
N SER A 261 -10.22 -28.39 -15.04
CA SER A 261 -9.41 -27.18 -15.22
C SER A 261 -7.96 -27.38 -14.79
N LYS A 262 -7.06 -26.64 -15.44
CA LYS A 262 -5.64 -26.56 -15.04
C LYS A 262 -5.47 -25.67 -13.83
N ALA A 263 -4.51 -26.03 -12.96
CA ALA A 263 -4.23 -25.24 -11.74
C ALA A 263 -3.65 -23.87 -12.07
N TYR A 264 -2.62 -23.80 -12.88
CA TYR A 264 -1.96 -22.55 -13.24
C TYR A 264 -2.71 -21.79 -14.35
N PHE A 265 -2.84 -20.48 -14.21
CA PHE A 265 -3.68 -19.62 -15.04
C PHE A 265 -3.28 -19.62 -16.53
N THR A 266 -1.98 -19.64 -16.86
CA THR A 266 -1.51 -19.66 -18.26
C THR A 266 -1.82 -20.97 -18.94
N SER A 267 -1.70 -22.10 -18.19
CA SER A 267 -2.03 -23.43 -18.71
C SER A 267 -3.53 -23.60 -18.95
N GLN A 268 -4.35 -22.95 -18.10
CA GLN A 268 -5.81 -22.91 -18.32
C GLN A 268 -6.14 -22.02 -19.50
N PHE A 269 -5.48 -20.87 -19.66
CA PHE A 269 -5.65 -20.00 -20.81
C PHE A 269 -5.42 -20.75 -22.11
N LYS A 270 -4.27 -21.44 -22.24
CA LYS A 270 -3.96 -22.25 -23.42
C LYS A 270 -5.00 -23.33 -23.69
N LYS A 271 -5.52 -23.97 -22.64
CA LYS A 271 -6.60 -24.97 -22.78
C LYS A 271 -7.87 -24.38 -23.36
N VAL A 272 -8.29 -23.20 -22.89
CA VAL A 272 -9.56 -22.54 -23.24
C VAL A 272 -9.51 -21.84 -24.59
N PHE A 273 -8.44 -21.09 -24.83
CA PHE A 273 -8.30 -20.23 -26.02
C PHE A 273 -7.55 -20.89 -27.18
N GLY A 274 -6.84 -22.00 -26.92
CA GLY A 274 -6.08 -22.72 -27.95
C GLY A 274 -4.71 -22.13 -28.31
N VAL A 275 -4.40 -20.94 -27.77
CA VAL A 275 -3.13 -20.22 -27.98
C VAL A 275 -2.43 -19.96 -26.64
N SER A 276 -1.12 -19.71 -26.65
CA SER A 276 -0.43 -19.31 -25.42
C SER A 276 -0.83 -17.88 -25.01
N ILE A 277 -0.73 -17.59 -23.73
CA ILE A 277 -1.10 -16.25 -23.23
C ILE A 277 -0.15 -15.17 -23.76
N ASP A 278 1.15 -15.49 -23.93
CA ASP A 278 2.14 -14.59 -24.49
C ASP A 278 1.78 -14.23 -25.92
N GLN A 279 1.46 -15.24 -26.77
CA GLN A 279 1.02 -15.00 -28.15
C GLN A 279 -0.28 -14.19 -28.22
N ALA A 280 -1.22 -14.44 -27.32
CA ALA A 280 -2.47 -13.67 -27.27
C ALA A 280 -2.23 -12.22 -26.83
N TRP A 281 -1.27 -12.00 -25.94
CA TRP A 281 -0.87 -10.66 -25.51
C TRP A 281 -0.19 -9.87 -26.63
N ASP A 282 0.73 -10.49 -27.36
CA ASP A 282 1.37 -9.87 -28.54
C ASP A 282 0.32 -9.52 -29.61
N ASN A 283 -0.61 -10.43 -29.90
CA ASN A 283 -1.70 -10.18 -30.84
C ASN A 283 -2.60 -9.02 -30.38
N TRP A 284 -2.86 -8.91 -29.06
CA TRP A 284 -3.61 -7.79 -28.51
C TRP A 284 -2.88 -6.47 -28.71
N ILE A 285 -1.56 -6.39 -28.48
CA ILE A 285 -0.79 -5.16 -28.67
C ILE A 285 -0.88 -4.68 -30.13
N VAL A 286 -0.83 -5.60 -31.10
CA VAL A 286 -1.00 -5.27 -32.52
C VAL A 286 -2.42 -4.73 -32.76
N TRP A 287 -3.43 -5.44 -32.30
CA TRP A 287 -4.83 -5.05 -32.44
C TRP A 287 -5.11 -3.69 -31.77
N GLU A 288 -4.57 -3.46 -30.58
CA GLU A 288 -4.74 -2.22 -29.83
C GLU A 288 -4.20 -1.02 -30.59
N ARG A 289 -3.03 -1.18 -31.24
CA ARG A 289 -2.46 -0.13 -32.08
C ARG A 289 -3.35 0.22 -33.25
N ASP A 290 -3.90 -0.79 -33.94
CA ASP A 290 -4.81 -0.58 -35.06
C ASP A 290 -6.12 0.07 -34.62
N PHE A 291 -6.68 -0.36 -33.49
CA PHE A 291 -7.90 0.20 -32.93
C PHE A 291 -7.73 1.69 -32.55
N GLN A 292 -6.65 2.02 -31.86
CA GLN A 292 -6.41 3.39 -31.44
C GLN A 292 -5.99 4.31 -32.59
N ASN A 293 -5.35 3.78 -33.64
CA ASN A 293 -5.11 4.56 -34.86
C ASN A 293 -6.41 4.97 -35.55
N LYS A 294 -7.40 4.07 -35.61
CA LYS A 294 -8.75 4.41 -36.12
C LYS A 294 -9.41 5.51 -35.27
N ASN A 295 -9.32 5.41 -33.95
CA ASN A 295 -9.82 6.45 -33.07
C ASN A 295 -9.13 7.81 -33.29
N LEU A 296 -7.82 7.82 -33.53
CA LEU A 296 -7.09 9.05 -33.88
C LEU A 296 -7.55 9.62 -35.22
N GLU A 297 -7.84 8.78 -36.24
CA GLU A 297 -8.40 9.20 -37.52
C GLU A 297 -9.79 9.81 -37.35
N LEU A 298 -10.65 9.25 -36.49
CA LEU A 298 -11.97 9.82 -36.18
C LEU A 298 -11.84 11.22 -35.58
N ILE A 299 -10.96 11.39 -34.57
CA ILE A 299 -10.76 12.69 -33.92
C ILE A 299 -10.29 13.74 -34.94
N ARG A 300 -9.41 13.35 -35.87
CA ARG A 300 -8.80 14.23 -36.88
C ARG A 300 -9.75 14.60 -38.02
N GLN A 301 -10.99 14.11 -38.02
CA GLN A 301 -12.02 14.55 -38.95
C GLN A 301 -12.37 16.04 -38.74
N TYR A 302 -12.19 16.53 -37.49
CA TYR A 302 -12.28 17.95 -37.16
C TYR A 302 -10.92 18.51 -36.77
N PRO A 303 -10.70 19.83 -36.95
CA PRO A 303 -9.43 20.47 -36.57
C PRO A 303 -9.11 20.24 -35.09
N THR A 304 -7.92 19.70 -34.81
CA THR A 304 -7.44 19.56 -33.44
C THR A 304 -6.97 20.90 -32.87
N THR A 305 -7.24 21.13 -31.61
CA THR A 305 -6.89 22.39 -30.93
C THR A 305 -5.36 22.56 -30.86
N PRO A 306 -4.82 23.66 -31.42
CA PRO A 306 -3.42 23.96 -31.30
C PRO A 306 -3.02 24.27 -29.87
N PHE A 307 -1.82 23.87 -29.46
CA PHE A 307 -1.33 24.15 -28.13
C PHE A 307 0.15 24.50 -28.11
N ARG A 308 0.55 25.27 -27.12
CA ARG A 308 1.95 25.59 -26.81
C ARG A 308 2.32 24.98 -25.45
N PRO A 309 3.36 24.13 -25.37
CA PRO A 309 3.84 23.62 -24.07
C PRO A 309 4.26 24.74 -23.13
N VAL A 310 3.87 24.64 -21.87
CA VAL A 310 4.32 25.49 -20.77
C VAL A 310 5.47 24.84 -20.02
N SER A 311 5.51 23.50 -19.96
CA SER A 311 6.61 22.71 -19.36
C SER A 311 7.31 21.88 -20.43
N ASN A 312 8.60 21.64 -20.26
CA ASN A 312 9.40 20.81 -21.16
C ASN A 312 9.26 19.30 -20.91
N LYS A 313 8.54 18.91 -19.86
CA LYS A 313 8.32 17.50 -19.48
C LYS A 313 6.93 17.31 -18.89
N GLY A 314 6.46 16.06 -18.87
CA GLY A 314 5.30 15.64 -18.11
C GLY A 314 5.54 15.78 -16.61
N LEU A 315 4.51 16.17 -15.86
CA LEU A 315 4.55 16.38 -14.41
C LEU A 315 3.98 15.19 -13.63
N GLY A 316 3.77 14.05 -14.29
CA GLY A 316 3.12 12.89 -13.69
C GLY A 316 1.67 13.19 -13.35
N SER A 317 1.24 12.90 -12.12
CA SER A 317 -0.06 13.30 -11.60
C SER A 317 -0.01 14.74 -11.09
N VAL A 318 -1.08 15.50 -11.33
CA VAL A 318 -1.16 16.91 -10.96
C VAL A 318 -2.45 17.22 -10.20
N SER A 319 -2.43 18.21 -9.32
CA SER A 319 -3.64 18.78 -8.72
C SER A 319 -4.30 19.81 -9.65
N LYS A 320 -5.46 20.34 -9.25
CA LYS A 320 -5.96 21.61 -9.73
C LYS A 320 -4.87 22.69 -9.53
N GLY A 321 -4.71 23.61 -10.47
CA GLY A 321 -3.68 24.64 -10.43
C GLY A 321 -4.27 26.05 -10.44
N PHE A 322 -3.45 27.05 -10.09
CA PHE A 322 -3.80 28.46 -10.10
C PHE A 322 -2.69 29.28 -10.76
N PHE A 323 -3.07 30.18 -11.65
CA PHE A 323 -2.17 31.17 -12.20
C PHE A 323 -2.12 32.42 -11.32
N ASP A 324 -0.93 32.91 -11.05
CA ASP A 324 -0.71 34.16 -10.33
C ASP A 324 -0.06 35.17 -11.28
N GLU A 325 -0.84 36.20 -11.65
CA GLU A 325 -0.41 37.29 -12.54
C GLU A 325 0.81 38.05 -11.99
N LYS A 326 0.93 38.18 -10.63
CA LYS A 326 2.03 38.92 -10.00
C LYS A 326 3.38 38.23 -10.21
N THR A 327 3.40 36.91 -10.20
CA THR A 327 4.64 36.13 -10.31
C THR A 327 4.85 35.51 -11.70
N GLY A 328 3.82 35.49 -12.55
CA GLY A 328 3.84 34.81 -13.86
C GLY A 328 3.93 33.29 -13.75
N LYS A 329 3.54 32.71 -12.62
CA LYS A 329 3.69 31.28 -12.31
C LYS A 329 2.34 30.61 -12.08
N ILE A 330 2.28 29.30 -12.41
CA ILE A 330 1.21 28.42 -11.96
C ILE A 330 1.66 27.65 -10.72
N TYR A 331 0.77 27.57 -9.71
CA TYR A 331 0.98 26.79 -8.49
C TYR A 331 0.07 25.58 -8.49
N LEU A 332 0.65 24.38 -8.29
CA LEU A 332 -0.10 23.13 -8.27
C LEU A 332 0.66 22.06 -7.47
N GLY A 333 -0.05 21.02 -7.04
CA GLY A 333 0.55 19.80 -6.54
C GLY A 333 1.01 18.92 -7.70
N VAL A 334 2.21 18.32 -7.59
CA VAL A 334 2.77 17.42 -8.61
C VAL A 334 3.33 16.16 -7.97
N PHE A 335 3.21 15.03 -8.68
CA PHE A 335 3.77 13.75 -8.29
C PHE A 335 4.23 12.98 -9.53
N TYR A 336 5.51 12.98 -9.79
CA TYR A 336 6.12 12.37 -10.97
C TYR A 336 7.28 11.43 -10.61
N PRO A 337 7.71 10.56 -11.54
CA PRO A 337 8.77 9.57 -11.29
C PRO A 337 10.04 10.18 -10.73
N ALA A 338 10.68 9.44 -9.80
CA ALA A 338 11.91 9.79 -9.10
C ALA A 338 11.83 10.99 -8.16
N GLU A 339 10.64 11.57 -7.95
CA GLU A 339 10.44 12.69 -7.04
C GLU A 339 9.43 12.36 -5.93
N VAL A 340 9.56 13.01 -4.81
CA VAL A 340 8.51 13.02 -3.79
C VAL A 340 7.44 14.02 -4.18
N SER A 341 6.19 13.76 -3.81
CA SER A 341 5.10 14.70 -4.08
C SER A 341 5.34 16.07 -3.44
N GLN A 342 4.98 17.13 -4.15
CA GLN A 342 5.29 18.51 -3.78
C GLN A 342 4.28 19.52 -4.33
N ILE A 343 4.15 20.66 -3.67
CA ILE A 343 3.64 21.87 -4.29
C ILE A 343 4.76 22.44 -5.15
N ALA A 344 4.47 22.67 -6.42
CA ALA A 344 5.40 23.25 -7.39
C ALA A 344 4.89 24.59 -7.90
N ALA A 345 5.83 25.47 -8.27
CA ALA A 345 5.59 26.64 -9.07
C ALA A 345 6.22 26.44 -10.43
N VAL A 346 5.46 26.60 -11.51
CA VAL A 346 5.94 26.50 -12.88
C VAL A 346 5.83 27.88 -13.53
N ASP A 347 6.95 28.43 -13.98
CA ASP A 347 7.01 29.69 -14.68
C ASP A 347 6.45 29.53 -16.09
N VAL A 348 5.42 30.29 -16.46
CA VAL A 348 4.66 30.15 -17.71
C VAL A 348 5.49 30.50 -18.94
N GLN A 349 6.48 31.40 -18.81
CA GLN A 349 7.33 31.83 -19.91
C GLN A 349 8.51 30.90 -20.18
N THR A 350 9.15 30.41 -19.08
CA THR A 350 10.39 29.65 -19.16
C THR A 350 10.17 28.15 -19.01
N GLY A 351 9.02 27.71 -18.50
CA GLY A 351 8.74 26.31 -18.15
C GLY A 351 9.52 25.81 -16.92
N LYS A 352 10.28 26.69 -16.25
CA LYS A 352 11.07 26.29 -15.09
C LYS A 352 10.18 25.96 -13.91
N MET A 353 10.38 24.77 -13.34
CA MET A 353 9.68 24.32 -12.16
C MET A 353 10.52 24.51 -10.90
N GLU A 354 9.91 25.04 -9.84
CA GLU A 354 10.49 25.22 -8.51
C GLU A 354 9.63 24.55 -7.46
N LYS A 355 10.27 23.85 -6.50
CA LYS A 355 9.56 23.34 -5.33
C LYS A 355 9.18 24.47 -4.37
N VAL A 356 7.92 24.49 -3.95
CA VAL A 356 7.38 25.44 -2.94
C VAL A 356 7.27 24.75 -1.59
N ALA A 357 6.66 23.57 -1.52
CA ALA A 357 6.50 22.80 -0.29
C ALA A 357 6.44 21.30 -0.58
N ASP A 358 6.85 20.48 0.38
CA ASP A 358 6.67 19.03 0.31
C ASP A 358 5.24 18.64 0.68
N ILE A 359 4.68 17.63 0.00
CA ILE A 359 3.40 16.99 0.32
C ILE A 359 3.65 15.55 0.79
N HIS A 360 2.86 15.06 1.73
CA HIS A 360 2.85 13.67 2.17
C HIS A 360 1.55 12.97 1.72
N GLY A 361 1.64 11.66 1.50
CA GLY A 361 0.48 10.79 1.34
C GLY A 361 -0.34 11.05 0.07
N ALA A 362 0.30 11.56 -0.99
CA ALA A 362 -0.39 11.73 -2.27
C ALA A 362 -0.78 10.38 -2.87
N ALA A 363 -2.06 10.18 -3.16
CA ALA A 363 -2.52 9.10 -4.02
C ALA A 363 -2.14 9.38 -5.48
N ILE A 364 -2.05 8.33 -6.31
CA ILE A 364 -1.55 8.44 -7.69
C ILE A 364 -2.27 9.52 -8.49
N PHE A 365 -3.60 9.58 -8.45
CA PHE A 365 -4.36 10.55 -9.23
C PHE A 365 -4.81 11.78 -8.44
N PHE A 366 -4.71 11.74 -7.12
CA PHE A 366 -5.12 12.82 -6.24
C PHE A 366 -3.94 13.30 -5.40
N VAL A 367 -3.12 14.17 -5.98
CA VAL A 367 -1.90 14.67 -5.34
C VAL A 367 -2.23 15.46 -4.08
N THR A 368 -3.12 16.44 -4.18
CA THR A 368 -3.61 17.27 -3.07
C THR A 368 -4.79 18.09 -3.55
N SER A 369 -5.56 18.66 -2.63
CA SER A 369 -6.48 19.76 -2.94
C SER A 369 -5.82 21.08 -2.62
N VAL A 370 -6.00 22.08 -3.49
CA VAL A 370 -5.41 23.40 -3.34
C VAL A 370 -6.45 24.52 -3.54
N ALA A 371 -6.25 25.63 -2.84
CA ALA A 371 -6.96 26.90 -3.06
C ALA A 371 -5.96 28.05 -2.89
N PHE A 372 -6.14 29.14 -3.63
CA PHE A 372 -5.17 30.22 -3.70
C PHE A 372 -5.78 31.58 -3.38
N ASP A 373 -5.15 32.32 -2.47
CA ASP A 373 -5.38 33.73 -2.19
C ASP A 373 -4.38 34.60 -2.97
N PRO A 374 -4.76 35.20 -4.10
CA PRO A 374 -3.81 35.92 -4.93
C PRO A 374 -3.39 37.28 -4.33
N GLU A 375 -4.13 37.82 -3.36
CA GLU A 375 -3.78 39.08 -2.69
C GLU A 375 -2.69 38.85 -1.62
N GLY A 376 -2.88 37.83 -0.76
CA GLY A 376 -1.96 37.49 0.30
C GLY A 376 -0.79 36.58 -0.15
N GLY A 377 -0.88 35.99 -1.34
CA GLY A 377 0.08 35.01 -1.83
C GLY A 377 0.08 33.73 -1.00
N ASN A 378 -1.08 33.35 -0.45
CA ASN A 378 -1.23 32.15 0.38
C ASN A 378 -1.87 31.03 -0.42
N LEU A 379 -1.18 29.89 -0.50
CA LEU A 379 -1.70 28.66 -1.08
C LEU A 379 -2.11 27.73 0.06
N TYR A 380 -3.40 27.47 0.19
CA TYR A 380 -3.98 26.50 1.10
C TYR A 380 -3.95 25.13 0.43
N TYR A 381 -3.56 24.10 1.15
CA TYR A 381 -3.50 22.74 0.59
C TYR A 381 -3.72 21.67 1.66
N THR A 382 -4.16 20.50 1.23
CA THR A 382 -4.35 19.37 2.12
C THR A 382 -3.16 18.40 2.04
N MET A 383 -2.83 17.78 3.16
CA MET A 383 -1.71 16.84 3.27
C MET A 383 -2.09 15.71 4.20
N ASP A 384 -1.81 14.47 3.79
CA ASP A 384 -2.06 13.27 4.56
C ASP A 384 -1.08 13.17 5.74
N ASN A 385 -1.60 12.84 6.92
CA ASN A 385 -0.80 12.61 8.14
C ASN A 385 -0.59 11.11 8.46
N GLY A 386 -0.92 10.23 7.52
CA GLY A 386 -0.85 8.78 7.66
C GLY A 386 -2.21 8.13 7.99
N HIS A 387 -3.25 8.92 8.22
CA HIS A 387 -4.64 8.50 8.39
C HIS A 387 -5.60 9.41 7.64
N TRP A 388 -5.58 10.72 7.96
CA TRP A 388 -6.49 11.71 7.42
C TRP A 388 -5.74 12.94 6.91
N ARG A 389 -6.43 13.82 6.24
CA ARG A 389 -5.86 15.02 5.65
C ARG A 389 -5.93 16.20 6.59
N ASP A 390 -4.77 16.81 6.80
CA ASP A 390 -4.60 18.10 7.47
C ASP A 390 -4.75 19.25 6.48
N LEU A 391 -5.17 20.44 6.96
CA LEU A 391 -5.11 21.67 6.21
C LEU A 391 -3.84 22.44 6.53
N TRP A 392 -3.09 22.76 5.49
CA TRP A 392 -1.85 23.53 5.54
C TRP A 392 -1.96 24.79 4.70
N VAL A 393 -1.11 25.76 4.99
CA VAL A 393 -0.90 26.95 4.16
C VAL A 393 0.59 27.14 3.89
N VAL A 394 0.93 27.55 2.67
CA VAL A 394 2.26 28.03 2.31
C VAL A 394 2.12 29.41 1.66
N ASN A 395 2.90 30.37 2.14
CA ASN A 395 3.03 31.64 1.44
C ASN A 395 4.04 31.48 0.30
N VAL A 396 3.59 31.65 -0.94
CA VAL A 396 4.39 31.33 -2.14
C VAL A 396 5.63 32.21 -2.29
N ASN A 397 5.63 33.42 -1.72
CA ASN A 397 6.75 34.36 -1.78
C ASN A 397 7.81 34.03 -0.72
N THR A 398 7.42 33.81 0.52
CA THR A 398 8.32 33.56 1.65
C THR A 398 8.65 32.07 1.84
N LYS A 399 7.89 31.18 1.18
CA LYS A 399 7.94 29.70 1.33
C LYS A 399 7.72 29.23 2.80
N LYS A 400 7.12 30.10 3.64
CA LYS A 400 6.76 29.73 5.02
C LYS A 400 5.54 28.82 5.00
N VAL A 401 5.70 27.63 5.60
CA VAL A 401 4.66 26.61 5.72
C VAL A 401 4.10 26.60 7.14
N GLN A 402 2.79 26.47 7.29
CA GLN A 402 2.09 26.39 8.56
C GLN A 402 0.94 25.38 8.50
N LEU A 403 0.80 24.55 9.54
CA LEU A 403 -0.41 23.74 9.78
C LEU A 403 -1.50 24.66 10.31
N LEU A 404 -2.69 24.57 9.73
CA LEU A 404 -3.89 25.32 10.17
C LEU A 404 -4.83 24.44 10.97
N ILE A 405 -5.28 23.34 10.39
CA ILE A 405 -6.20 22.40 11.05
C ILE A 405 -5.71 20.98 10.83
N LYS A 406 -5.58 20.25 11.92
CA LYS A 406 -5.33 18.81 11.90
C LYS A 406 -6.63 18.06 11.62
N ASP A 407 -6.53 16.98 10.84
CA ASP A 407 -7.63 16.07 10.54
C ASP A 407 -8.88 16.82 9.97
N LEU A 408 -8.64 17.86 9.14
CA LEU A 408 -9.75 18.54 8.44
C LEU A 408 -10.52 17.60 7.55
N ARG A 409 -9.82 16.61 6.95
CA ARG A 409 -10.41 15.55 6.11
C ARG A 409 -11.10 16.11 4.86
N SER A 410 -10.58 17.20 4.29
CA SER A 410 -11.16 17.80 3.09
C SER A 410 -10.46 17.31 1.83
N GLY A 411 -11.27 16.83 0.86
CA GLY A 411 -10.80 16.42 -0.45
C GLY A 411 -10.80 17.53 -1.50
N HIS A 412 -11.53 18.61 -1.29
CA HIS A 412 -11.70 19.74 -2.21
C HIS A 412 -11.65 21.07 -1.45
N LEU A 413 -10.98 22.07 -2.05
CA LEU A 413 -10.85 23.40 -1.47
C LEU A 413 -11.17 24.47 -2.52
N ALA A 414 -11.80 25.58 -2.09
CA ALA A 414 -11.99 26.80 -2.85
C ALA A 414 -11.84 28.04 -1.95
N PHE A 415 -11.24 29.10 -2.47
CA PHE A 415 -11.05 30.35 -1.74
C PHE A 415 -12.03 31.43 -2.27
N ASN A 416 -12.83 31.96 -1.39
CA ASN A 416 -13.73 33.09 -1.70
C ASN A 416 -12.97 34.42 -1.61
N ARG A 417 -12.76 35.07 -2.76
CA ARG A 417 -12.02 36.33 -2.82
C ARG A 417 -12.78 37.50 -2.16
N ALA A 418 -14.11 37.44 -2.16
CA ALA A 418 -14.96 38.54 -1.66
C ALA A 418 -14.92 38.65 -0.13
N ASP A 419 -15.01 37.53 0.60
CA ASP A 419 -15.08 37.54 2.06
C ASP A 419 -13.88 36.83 2.74
N LYS A 420 -12.88 36.40 1.93
CA LYS A 420 -11.67 35.68 2.37
C LYS A 420 -11.95 34.36 3.06
N SER A 421 -13.13 33.77 2.95
CA SER A 421 -13.43 32.46 3.49
C SER A 421 -12.85 31.35 2.62
N LEU A 422 -12.48 30.23 3.27
CA LEU A 422 -12.09 28.99 2.59
C LEU A 422 -13.25 28.00 2.68
N TRP A 423 -13.62 27.41 1.56
CA TRP A 423 -14.65 26.39 1.46
C TRP A 423 -14.03 25.05 1.13
N GLY A 424 -14.65 23.98 1.62
CA GLY A 424 -14.16 22.62 1.36
C GLY A 424 -15.25 21.56 1.49
N ILE A 425 -14.91 20.34 1.13
CA ILE A 425 -15.77 19.17 1.27
C ILE A 425 -15.07 18.21 2.21
N ARG A 426 -15.62 18.07 3.42
CA ARG A 426 -15.09 17.17 4.46
C ARG A 426 -15.76 15.81 4.37
N ASN A 427 -14.95 14.76 4.39
CA ASN A 427 -15.44 13.38 4.34
C ASN A 427 -15.22 12.70 5.71
N SER A 428 -16.29 12.23 6.32
CA SER A 428 -16.23 11.55 7.62
C SER A 428 -17.39 10.60 7.77
N ASP A 429 -17.12 9.41 8.26
CA ASP A 429 -18.13 8.37 8.51
C ASP A 429 -19.01 8.05 7.29
N GLY A 430 -18.45 8.19 6.08
CA GLY A 430 -19.15 8.00 4.80
C GLY A 430 -19.97 9.19 4.30
N TYR A 431 -20.09 10.25 5.11
CA TYR A 431 -20.76 11.49 4.70
C TYR A 431 -19.81 12.46 4.00
N SER A 432 -20.34 13.20 3.02
CA SER A 432 -19.70 14.35 2.41
C SER A 432 -20.35 15.63 2.90
N THR A 433 -19.57 16.49 3.56
CA THR A 433 -20.09 17.73 4.19
C THR A 433 -19.39 18.94 3.62
N VAL A 434 -20.16 19.86 3.02
CA VAL A 434 -19.64 21.17 2.64
C VAL A 434 -19.36 21.98 3.90
N ILE A 435 -18.13 22.47 4.02
CA ILE A 435 -17.63 23.24 5.17
C ILE A 435 -17.15 24.62 4.72
N ARG A 436 -17.19 25.58 5.64
CA ARG A 436 -16.68 26.95 5.48
C ARG A 436 -15.79 27.32 6.66
N LEU A 437 -14.62 27.90 6.35
CA LEU A 437 -13.65 28.40 7.32
C LEU A 437 -13.48 29.91 7.12
N GLU A 438 -13.49 30.64 8.21
CA GLU A 438 -13.21 32.08 8.24
C GLU A 438 -11.79 32.34 8.78
N PRO A 439 -11.13 33.45 8.36
CA PRO A 439 -9.85 33.80 8.96
C PRO A 439 -9.94 33.88 10.50
N PRO A 440 -8.96 33.32 11.25
CA PRO A 440 -7.65 32.80 10.86
C PRO A 440 -7.60 31.32 10.43
N TYR A 441 -8.74 30.70 10.07
CA TYR A 441 -8.89 29.33 9.57
C TYR A 441 -8.54 28.25 10.61
N GLU A 442 -8.79 28.53 11.88
CA GLU A 442 -8.54 27.57 12.98
C GLU A 442 -9.71 26.60 13.21
N ASN A 443 -10.90 26.95 12.71
CA ASN A 443 -12.12 26.16 12.85
C ASN A 443 -12.95 26.19 11.57
N TYR A 444 -13.78 25.17 11.40
CA TYR A 444 -14.74 25.12 10.29
C TYR A 444 -16.18 25.08 10.79
N LYS A 445 -17.08 25.54 9.96
CA LYS A 445 -18.54 25.44 10.12
C LYS A 445 -19.09 24.47 9.07
N SER A 446 -19.83 23.45 9.49
CA SER A 446 -20.59 22.57 8.60
C SER A 446 -21.80 23.32 8.04
N ILE A 447 -21.97 23.28 6.71
CA ILE A 447 -23.02 23.97 5.99
C ILE A 447 -24.10 22.99 5.55
N LYS A 448 -23.74 21.92 4.83
CA LYS A 448 -24.66 20.92 4.32
C LYS A 448 -23.97 19.57 4.26
N THR A 449 -24.67 18.53 4.68
CA THR A 449 -24.21 17.13 4.63
C THR A 449 -25.01 16.35 3.58
N PHE A 450 -24.32 15.46 2.86
CA PHE A 450 -24.82 14.53 1.87
C PHE A 450 -24.47 13.10 2.31
N GLY A 451 -25.32 12.12 1.95
CA GLY A 451 -25.10 10.74 2.35
C GLY A 451 -26.20 9.81 1.86
N TYR A 452 -26.06 8.53 2.12
CA TYR A 452 -27.09 7.54 1.83
C TYR A 452 -28.25 7.62 2.83
N GLY A 453 -29.43 7.17 2.37
CA GLY A 453 -30.64 7.09 3.18
C GLY A 453 -31.77 8.01 2.71
N GLY A 454 -33.04 7.66 3.04
CA GLY A 454 -34.23 8.29 2.52
C GLY A 454 -34.45 9.77 2.87
N GLN A 455 -33.54 10.38 3.63
CA GLN A 455 -33.50 11.83 3.92
C GLN A 455 -32.63 12.62 2.96
N PHE A 456 -31.89 11.98 2.05
CA PHE A 456 -30.99 12.58 1.09
C PHE A 456 -31.43 12.25 -0.33
N ASP A 457 -31.37 13.26 -1.21
CA ASP A 457 -31.58 13.09 -2.66
C ASP A 457 -30.24 12.80 -3.37
N GLU A 458 -29.13 13.25 -2.75
CA GLU A 458 -27.77 13.02 -3.22
C GLU A 458 -26.92 12.38 -2.12
N TYR A 459 -26.12 11.38 -2.49
CA TYR A 459 -25.24 10.70 -1.53
C TYR A 459 -23.84 11.31 -1.42
N ASP A 460 -23.40 12.06 -2.43
CA ASP A 460 -22.06 12.63 -2.48
C ASP A 460 -22.05 14.02 -3.12
N VAL A 461 -20.99 14.75 -2.87
CA VAL A 461 -20.68 16.03 -3.49
C VAL A 461 -19.18 16.14 -3.68
N HIS A 462 -18.77 16.61 -4.84
CA HIS A 462 -17.35 16.83 -5.12
C HIS A 462 -17.14 18.09 -5.97
N THR A 463 -15.90 18.48 -6.18
CA THR A 463 -15.46 19.76 -6.74
C THR A 463 -16.15 20.95 -6.08
N VAL A 464 -15.45 22.02 -5.89
CA VAL A 464 -15.98 23.27 -5.36
C VAL A 464 -15.21 24.41 -5.97
N ASP A 465 -15.97 25.43 -6.44
CA ASP A 465 -15.40 26.71 -6.85
C ASP A 465 -16.38 27.86 -6.52
N ILE A 466 -15.89 29.10 -6.49
CA ILE A 466 -16.68 30.25 -6.10
C ILE A 466 -16.44 31.35 -7.11
N SER A 467 -17.53 31.99 -7.55
CA SER A 467 -17.43 33.13 -8.46
C SER A 467 -16.58 34.28 -7.87
N PRO A 468 -15.85 35.04 -8.70
CA PRO A 468 -14.92 36.06 -8.22
C PRO A 468 -15.57 37.13 -7.31
N ASP A 469 -16.85 37.42 -7.54
CA ASP A 469 -17.66 38.34 -6.71
C ASP A 469 -18.23 37.70 -5.43
N GLY A 470 -18.02 36.39 -5.25
CA GLY A 470 -18.51 35.64 -4.10
C GLY A 470 -20.03 35.35 -4.11
N SER A 471 -20.74 35.63 -5.20
CA SER A 471 -22.19 35.50 -5.26
C SER A 471 -22.68 34.08 -5.54
N LEU A 472 -21.87 33.23 -6.20
CA LEU A 472 -22.23 31.89 -6.61
C LEU A 472 -21.23 30.86 -6.07
N LEU A 473 -21.77 29.70 -5.62
CA LEU A 473 -21.05 28.47 -5.32
C LEU A 473 -21.31 27.49 -6.47
N SER A 474 -20.25 27.00 -7.09
CA SER A 474 -20.27 25.90 -8.07
C SER A 474 -19.83 24.60 -7.42
N ILE A 475 -20.64 23.56 -7.53
CA ILE A 475 -20.36 22.21 -7.01
C ILE A 475 -20.89 21.13 -7.95
N VAL A 476 -20.36 19.92 -7.85
CA VAL A 476 -20.95 18.75 -8.49
C VAL A 476 -21.63 17.89 -7.43
N LYS A 477 -22.92 17.64 -7.60
CA LYS A 477 -23.72 16.73 -6.77
C LYS A 477 -23.83 15.38 -7.43
N VAL A 478 -23.84 14.31 -6.64
CA VAL A 478 -24.02 12.93 -7.12
C VAL A 478 -25.31 12.38 -6.55
N ASP A 479 -26.25 11.99 -7.42
CA ASP A 479 -27.54 11.43 -7.02
C ASP A 479 -27.41 9.94 -6.64
N MET A 480 -28.51 9.34 -6.16
CA MET A 480 -28.54 7.93 -5.73
C MET A 480 -28.31 6.91 -6.86
N ASN A 481 -28.35 7.34 -8.12
CA ASN A 481 -28.00 6.52 -9.29
C ASN A 481 -26.55 6.73 -9.75
N GLY A 482 -25.78 7.58 -9.05
CA GLY A 482 -24.41 7.94 -9.40
C GLY A 482 -24.28 8.97 -10.53
N ILE A 483 -25.34 9.67 -10.90
CA ILE A 483 -25.29 10.72 -11.92
C ILE A 483 -24.74 12.00 -11.32
N HIS A 484 -23.76 12.58 -12.00
CA HIS A 484 -23.06 13.79 -11.59
C HIS A 484 -23.69 15.03 -12.22
N ARG A 485 -24.08 15.99 -11.40
CA ARG A 485 -24.72 17.25 -11.86
C ARG A 485 -23.93 18.46 -11.40
N LEU A 486 -23.44 19.25 -12.36
CA LEU A 486 -22.84 20.55 -12.12
C LEU A 486 -23.92 21.56 -11.76
N MET A 487 -23.81 22.14 -10.56
CA MET A 487 -24.81 23.04 -10.00
C MET A 487 -24.24 24.44 -9.67
N HIS A 488 -24.98 25.47 -10.03
CA HIS A 488 -24.75 26.82 -9.50
C HIS A 488 -25.75 27.12 -8.40
N ILE A 489 -25.24 27.45 -7.22
CA ILE A 489 -26.03 27.71 -6.04
C ILE A 489 -25.76 29.15 -5.59
N PRO A 490 -26.79 30.02 -5.47
CA PRO A 490 -26.61 31.35 -4.90
C PRO A 490 -25.98 31.25 -3.51
N MET A 491 -24.91 32.01 -3.25
CA MET A 491 -24.19 31.97 -1.98
C MET A 491 -25.11 32.30 -0.80
N SER A 492 -26.08 33.17 -0.99
CA SER A 492 -27.10 33.52 0.01
C SER A 492 -27.99 32.36 0.42
N LYS A 493 -28.19 31.36 -0.48
CA LYS A 493 -28.88 30.11 -0.20
C LYS A 493 -27.91 29.11 0.43
N ALA A 494 -26.71 28.94 -0.15
CA ALA A 494 -25.69 28.02 0.36
C ALA A 494 -25.37 28.26 1.83
N LEU A 495 -25.18 29.51 2.25
CA LEU A 495 -24.95 29.92 3.64
C LEU A 495 -26.05 29.51 4.61
N LYS A 496 -27.27 29.28 4.12
CA LYS A 496 -28.42 28.80 4.89
C LYS A 496 -28.60 27.28 4.85
N GLY A 497 -27.67 26.57 4.17
CA GLY A 497 -27.77 25.11 3.96
C GLY A 497 -28.79 24.71 2.87
N ASP A 498 -29.34 25.69 2.12
CA ASP A 498 -30.17 25.44 0.94
C ASP A 498 -29.27 25.29 -0.30
N PHE A 499 -29.15 24.08 -0.78
CA PHE A 499 -28.34 23.73 -1.95
C PHE A 499 -29.19 23.53 -3.22
N SER A 500 -30.42 24.08 -3.22
CA SER A 500 -31.21 24.22 -4.43
C SER A 500 -30.58 25.28 -5.34
N GLY A 501 -30.36 24.91 -6.59
CA GLY A 501 -29.69 25.76 -7.54
C GLY A 501 -30.02 25.38 -8.97
N LYS A 502 -29.29 25.96 -9.91
CA LYS A 502 -29.44 25.71 -11.33
C LYS A 502 -28.44 24.60 -11.75
N GLN A 503 -28.93 23.57 -12.41
CA GLN A 503 -28.08 22.64 -13.18
C GLN A 503 -27.61 23.35 -14.45
N ILE A 504 -26.29 23.29 -14.70
CA ILE A 504 -25.67 24.07 -15.78
C ILE A 504 -25.80 23.35 -17.13
N PHE A 505 -25.51 22.06 -17.12
CA PHE A 505 -25.56 21.23 -18.31
C PHE A 505 -25.78 19.76 -17.92
N ASP A 506 -26.36 18.97 -18.81
CA ASP A 506 -26.45 17.53 -18.63
C ASP A 506 -25.30 16.85 -19.36
N PHE A 507 -24.33 16.36 -18.60
CA PHE A 507 -23.15 15.62 -19.08
C PHE A 507 -23.44 14.12 -19.25
N ASP A 508 -24.71 13.72 -19.13
CA ASP A 508 -25.14 12.34 -19.28
C ASP A 508 -24.45 11.39 -18.30
N SER A 509 -23.79 10.36 -18.79
CA SER A 509 -23.02 9.40 -17.98
C SER A 509 -21.58 9.84 -17.69
N SER A 510 -21.16 11.02 -18.16
CA SER A 510 -19.84 11.58 -17.90
C SER A 510 -19.85 12.53 -16.71
N ALA A 511 -18.78 12.58 -15.95
CA ALA A 511 -18.66 13.54 -14.85
C ALA A 511 -18.16 14.90 -15.35
N PRO A 512 -18.78 16.03 -14.92
CA PRO A 512 -18.19 17.37 -15.07
C PRO A 512 -17.09 17.54 -14.02
N GLU A 513 -15.86 17.83 -14.47
CA GLU A 513 -14.70 17.88 -13.59
C GLU A 513 -14.01 19.25 -13.59
N ASN A 514 -13.65 19.71 -12.38
CA ASN A 514 -12.84 20.91 -12.15
C ASN A 514 -13.35 22.16 -12.89
N PHE A 515 -14.66 22.43 -12.85
CA PHE A 515 -15.23 23.65 -13.36
C PHE A 515 -14.83 24.84 -12.49
N VAL A 516 -14.07 25.77 -13.07
CA VAL A 516 -13.49 26.96 -12.41
C VAL A 516 -13.93 28.22 -13.12
N PHE A 517 -14.26 29.28 -12.36
CA PHE A 517 -14.65 30.57 -12.91
C PHE A 517 -13.45 31.30 -13.52
N SER A 518 -13.67 32.02 -14.62
CA SER A 518 -12.72 33.02 -15.11
C SER A 518 -12.52 34.14 -14.09
N THR A 519 -11.41 34.85 -14.16
CA THR A 519 -11.08 35.91 -13.19
C THR A 519 -12.07 37.10 -13.24
N ASP A 520 -12.69 37.31 -14.40
CA ASP A 520 -13.73 38.35 -14.62
C ASP A 520 -15.17 37.85 -14.37
N GLY A 521 -15.34 36.53 -14.09
CA GLY A 521 -16.64 35.92 -13.84
C GLY A 521 -17.55 35.74 -15.06
N LYS A 522 -17.07 36.02 -16.29
CA LYS A 522 -17.89 35.87 -17.51
C LYS A 522 -18.11 34.41 -17.87
N TYR A 523 -17.11 33.56 -17.61
CA TYR A 523 -17.08 32.17 -18.01
C TYR A 523 -16.79 31.24 -16.85
N GLN A 524 -17.20 29.98 -16.99
CA GLN A 524 -16.71 28.87 -16.20
C GLN A 524 -16.17 27.77 -17.13
N PHE A 525 -14.97 27.26 -16.83
CA PHE A 525 -14.29 26.25 -17.65
C PHE A 525 -14.11 24.97 -16.85
N GLY A 526 -14.32 23.82 -17.49
CA GLY A 526 -14.11 22.50 -16.89
C GLY A 526 -13.78 21.46 -17.96
N SER A 527 -13.51 20.25 -17.52
CA SER A 527 -13.27 19.11 -18.42
C SER A 527 -14.36 18.05 -18.26
N SER A 528 -14.62 17.30 -19.32
CA SER A 528 -15.50 16.13 -19.30
C SER A 528 -15.19 15.22 -20.50
N TYR A 529 -15.48 13.93 -20.35
CA TYR A 529 -15.49 12.96 -21.46
C TYR A 529 -16.82 12.92 -22.23
N TYR A 530 -17.67 13.90 -22.08
CA TYR A 530 -18.99 13.94 -22.73
C TYR A 530 -18.94 13.65 -24.24
N SER A 531 -17.86 14.07 -24.92
CA SER A 531 -17.60 13.79 -26.33
C SER A 531 -16.81 12.47 -26.56
N GLY A 532 -16.61 11.62 -25.55
CA GLY A 532 -15.77 10.43 -25.62
C GLY A 532 -14.27 10.69 -25.46
N VAL A 533 -13.82 11.92 -25.60
CA VAL A 533 -12.46 12.39 -25.29
C VAL A 533 -12.57 13.50 -24.25
N SER A 534 -11.67 13.51 -23.27
CA SER A 534 -11.64 14.60 -22.30
C SER A 534 -11.30 15.93 -22.99
N ASN A 535 -12.30 16.76 -23.16
CA ASN A 535 -12.20 18.09 -23.75
C ASN A 535 -12.55 19.16 -22.73
N ILE A 536 -12.14 20.40 -23.01
CA ILE A 536 -12.50 21.57 -22.20
C ILE A 536 -13.83 22.15 -22.70
N PHE A 537 -14.72 22.34 -21.74
CA PHE A 537 -16.02 22.99 -21.95
C PHE A 537 -16.02 24.34 -21.28
N ARG A 538 -16.67 25.32 -21.93
CA ARG A 538 -16.89 26.66 -21.43
C ARG A 538 -18.39 26.93 -21.25
N TYR A 539 -18.78 27.28 -20.05
CA TYR A 539 -20.11 27.81 -19.78
C TYR A 539 -20.05 29.34 -19.83
N ASP A 540 -20.90 29.96 -20.67
CA ASP A 540 -21.07 31.39 -20.78
C ASP A 540 -22.15 31.84 -19.80
N MET A 541 -21.77 32.65 -18.81
CA MET A 541 -22.67 33.10 -17.74
C MET A 541 -23.79 34.02 -18.27
N ALA A 542 -23.55 34.77 -19.34
CA ALA A 542 -24.50 35.71 -19.91
C ALA A 542 -25.46 35.07 -20.92
N LEU A 543 -24.93 34.16 -21.74
CA LEU A 543 -25.72 33.47 -22.76
C LEU A 543 -26.39 32.21 -22.23
N ASP A 544 -26.01 31.71 -21.08
CA ASP A 544 -26.52 30.47 -20.48
C ASP A 544 -26.30 29.23 -21.38
N THR A 545 -25.15 29.11 -21.98
CA THR A 545 -24.81 28.06 -22.91
C THR A 545 -23.50 27.37 -22.56
N VAL A 546 -23.39 26.07 -22.82
CA VAL A 546 -22.14 25.29 -22.71
C VAL A 546 -21.66 24.95 -24.12
N VAL A 547 -20.40 25.27 -24.41
CA VAL A 547 -19.74 24.97 -25.67
C VAL A 547 -18.40 24.25 -25.46
N ALA A 548 -17.97 23.41 -26.40
CA ALA A 548 -16.65 22.84 -26.38
C ALA A 548 -15.62 23.87 -26.91
N VAL A 549 -14.52 24.06 -26.23
CA VAL A 549 -13.42 24.94 -26.60
C VAL A 549 -12.15 24.18 -26.95
N SER A 550 -12.23 22.85 -27.04
CA SER A 550 -11.11 22.02 -27.48
C SER A 550 -11.56 20.76 -28.19
N ASN A 551 -10.71 20.30 -29.12
CA ASN A 551 -10.72 18.99 -29.72
C ASN A 551 -9.31 18.40 -29.56
N CYS A 552 -9.15 17.42 -28.64
CA CYS A 552 -7.86 16.86 -28.23
C CYS A 552 -7.68 15.42 -28.69
N GLU A 553 -6.49 15.06 -29.18
CA GLU A 553 -6.18 13.68 -29.53
C GLU A 553 -6.03 12.75 -28.34
N THR A 554 -5.60 13.29 -27.20
CA THR A 554 -5.37 12.52 -25.96
C THR A 554 -6.40 12.87 -24.90
N GLY A 555 -6.24 13.97 -24.22
CA GLY A 555 -7.20 14.55 -23.27
C GLY A 555 -6.65 15.84 -22.67
N PHE A 556 -7.53 16.83 -22.52
CA PHE A 556 -7.27 18.04 -21.76
C PHE A 556 -8.05 18.04 -20.46
N PHE A 557 -7.39 18.49 -19.39
CA PHE A 557 -7.91 18.46 -18.03
C PHE A 557 -7.59 19.75 -17.28
N ARG A 558 -8.33 20.02 -16.21
CA ARG A 558 -8.02 21.02 -15.17
C ARG A 558 -7.66 22.38 -15.74
N PRO A 559 -8.59 23.04 -16.42
CA PRO A 559 -8.34 24.35 -17.01
C PRO A 559 -7.98 25.38 -15.94
N ILE A 560 -7.01 26.23 -16.27
CA ILE A 560 -6.57 27.37 -15.48
C ILE A 560 -6.78 28.61 -16.36
N PRO A 561 -7.72 29.49 -16.04
CA PRO A 561 -7.92 30.75 -16.76
C PRO A 561 -6.61 31.57 -16.74
N TYR A 562 -6.13 31.94 -17.91
CA TYR A 562 -4.88 32.67 -18.07
C TYR A 562 -5.11 34.11 -18.58
N SER A 563 -5.89 34.25 -19.67
CA SER A 563 -6.32 35.52 -20.24
C SER A 563 -7.71 35.37 -20.85
N GLU A 564 -8.28 36.46 -21.42
CA GLU A 564 -9.56 36.35 -22.13
C GLU A 564 -9.48 35.40 -23.32
N ASP A 565 -8.33 35.36 -24.01
CA ASP A 565 -8.13 34.61 -25.24
C ASP A 565 -7.43 33.26 -25.04
N SER A 566 -6.99 32.90 -23.81
CA SER A 566 -6.16 31.72 -23.58
C SER A 566 -6.40 31.05 -22.24
N LEU A 567 -6.26 29.73 -22.26
CA LEU A 567 -6.32 28.86 -21.09
C LEU A 567 -5.02 28.07 -20.97
N ILE A 568 -4.58 27.78 -19.74
CA ILE A 568 -3.61 26.73 -19.48
C ILE A 568 -4.38 25.47 -19.07
N VAL A 569 -4.09 24.34 -19.73
CA VAL A 569 -4.75 23.05 -19.46
C VAL A 569 -3.69 21.97 -19.28
N MET A 570 -4.05 20.91 -18.57
CA MET A 570 -3.19 19.74 -18.39
C MET A 570 -3.45 18.74 -19.53
N ARG A 571 -2.54 18.65 -20.49
CA ARG A 571 -2.61 17.66 -21.57
C ARG A 571 -2.09 16.32 -21.06
N TYR A 572 -2.85 15.24 -21.29
CA TYR A 572 -2.39 13.89 -20.98
C TYR A 572 -1.33 13.44 -22.00
N THR A 573 -0.20 12.89 -21.51
CA THR A 573 0.92 12.36 -22.29
C THR A 573 1.40 11.04 -21.71
N GLY A 574 2.28 10.33 -22.43
CA GLY A 574 2.90 9.10 -21.92
C GLY A 574 3.73 9.27 -20.63
N GLU A 575 4.16 10.50 -20.33
CA GLU A 575 4.91 10.87 -19.10
C GLU A 575 4.04 11.49 -18.01
N GLY A 576 2.74 11.50 -18.21
CA GLY A 576 1.78 12.15 -17.30
C GLY A 576 1.25 13.47 -17.86
N PHE A 577 0.69 14.26 -16.97
CA PHE A 577 0.04 15.51 -17.34
C PHE A 577 1.06 16.62 -17.58
N MET A 578 0.94 17.28 -18.71
CA MET A 578 1.81 18.39 -19.12
C MET A 578 0.99 19.66 -19.26
N PRO A 579 1.34 20.75 -18.56
CA PRO A 579 0.68 22.02 -18.75
C PRO A 579 0.97 22.58 -20.15
N VAL A 580 -0.10 22.91 -20.87
CA VAL A 580 -0.05 23.51 -22.21
C VAL A 580 -1.01 24.68 -22.28
N MET A 581 -0.73 25.66 -23.12
CA MET A 581 -1.59 26.79 -23.39
C MET A 581 -2.40 26.53 -24.66
N ILE A 582 -3.71 26.74 -24.59
CA ILE A 582 -4.66 26.60 -25.71
C ILE A 582 -5.45 27.91 -25.88
N PRO A 583 -5.99 28.19 -27.08
CA PRO A 583 -6.89 29.32 -27.27
C PRO A 583 -8.24 29.08 -26.57
N ASN A 584 -8.85 30.14 -26.04
CA ASN A 584 -10.24 30.15 -25.60
C ASN A 584 -11.18 30.44 -26.76
N GLN A 585 -11.29 29.48 -27.68
CA GLN A 585 -12.10 29.59 -28.88
C GLN A 585 -13.00 28.37 -29.01
N GLU A 586 -14.27 28.59 -29.30
CA GLU A 586 -15.22 27.53 -29.61
C GLU A 586 -14.76 26.70 -30.78
N VAL A 587 -14.82 25.38 -30.66
CA VAL A 587 -14.54 24.46 -31.78
C VAL A 587 -15.82 24.18 -32.55
N GLU A 588 -15.68 23.94 -33.84
CA GLU A 588 -16.82 23.72 -34.74
C GLU A 588 -17.59 22.46 -34.36
N ASP A 589 -16.87 21.37 -34.15
CA ASP A 589 -17.41 20.09 -33.70
C ASP A 589 -16.28 19.17 -33.20
N VAL A 590 -16.65 18.04 -32.59
CA VAL A 590 -15.76 16.97 -32.12
C VAL A 590 -16.32 15.62 -32.52
N SER A 591 -15.48 14.71 -33.03
CA SER A 591 -15.91 13.34 -33.35
C SER A 591 -15.98 12.49 -32.11
N ALA A 592 -16.98 11.62 -32.05
CA ALA A 592 -17.03 10.51 -31.11
C ALA A 592 -15.92 9.50 -31.44
N VAL A 593 -15.42 8.80 -30.44
CA VAL A 593 -14.46 7.69 -30.56
C VAL A 593 -15.17 6.37 -30.29
N ASP A 594 -14.61 5.29 -30.85
CA ASP A 594 -15.08 3.94 -30.59
C ASP A 594 -14.55 3.44 -29.24
N PHE A 595 -15.40 2.80 -28.46
CA PHE A 595 -15.08 2.14 -27.21
C PHE A 595 -15.14 0.61 -27.39
N MET A 596 -14.11 -0.08 -26.94
CA MET A 596 -14.07 -1.54 -27.01
C MET A 596 -15.25 -2.19 -26.28
N GLY A 597 -15.73 -1.57 -25.22
CA GLY A 597 -16.88 -2.07 -24.48
C GLY A 597 -18.15 -2.16 -25.32
N TRP A 598 -18.42 -1.15 -26.15
CA TRP A 598 -19.57 -1.17 -27.06
C TRP A 598 -19.41 -2.19 -28.17
N ASP A 599 -18.20 -2.38 -28.73
CA ASP A 599 -17.93 -3.45 -29.71
C ASP A 599 -18.27 -4.83 -29.14
N ILE A 600 -17.88 -5.09 -27.87
CA ILE A 600 -18.20 -6.35 -27.18
C ILE A 600 -19.72 -6.47 -26.96
N TYR A 601 -20.36 -5.39 -26.52
CA TYR A 601 -21.79 -5.35 -26.23
C TYR A 601 -22.63 -5.68 -27.46
N ASP A 602 -22.28 -5.10 -28.62
CA ASP A 602 -23.00 -5.31 -29.87
C ASP A 602 -22.73 -6.70 -30.48
N LYS A 603 -21.48 -7.16 -30.38
CA LYS A 603 -21.05 -8.43 -30.96
C LYS A 603 -21.51 -9.68 -30.16
N HIS A 604 -21.63 -9.54 -28.85
CA HIS A 604 -21.87 -10.65 -27.94
C HIS A 604 -23.13 -10.44 -27.07
N PRO A 605 -24.34 -10.80 -27.52
CA PRO A 605 -25.59 -10.55 -26.77
C PRO A 605 -25.62 -11.14 -25.34
N ILE A 606 -24.73 -12.07 -25.02
CA ILE A 606 -24.68 -12.65 -23.68
C ILE A 606 -24.30 -11.63 -22.61
N VAL A 607 -23.40 -10.69 -22.92
CA VAL A 607 -23.00 -9.66 -21.96
C VAL A 607 -24.14 -8.69 -21.64
N GLN A 608 -25.09 -8.51 -22.56
CA GLN A 608 -26.31 -7.72 -22.31
C GLN A 608 -27.18 -8.33 -21.20
N LYS A 609 -27.12 -9.67 -21.05
CA LYS A 609 -27.80 -10.38 -19.97
C LYS A 609 -27.05 -10.31 -18.64
N TRP A 610 -25.79 -9.89 -18.66
CA TRP A 610 -25.02 -9.71 -17.44
C TRP A 610 -25.26 -8.36 -16.78
N ALA A 611 -25.84 -7.39 -17.49
CA ALA A 611 -26.22 -6.12 -16.89
C ALA A 611 -27.24 -6.36 -15.76
N THR A 612 -26.84 -6.04 -14.55
CA THR A 612 -27.73 -6.14 -13.40
C THR A 612 -28.53 -4.84 -13.24
N LYS A 613 -29.75 -4.96 -12.74
CA LYS A 613 -30.53 -3.78 -12.32
C LYS A 613 -29.87 -3.15 -11.08
N ALA A 614 -30.29 -1.93 -10.76
CA ALA A 614 -29.96 -1.32 -9.47
C ALA A 614 -30.33 -2.29 -8.32
N PRO A 615 -29.55 -2.32 -7.24
CA PRO A 615 -29.85 -3.18 -6.12
C PRO A 615 -31.27 -2.90 -5.60
N PRO A 616 -32.04 -3.93 -5.24
CA PRO A 616 -33.39 -3.75 -4.73
C PRO A 616 -33.33 -3.08 -3.35
N ASP A 617 -34.36 -2.29 -3.04
CA ASP A 617 -34.58 -1.85 -1.66
C ASP A 617 -34.80 -3.06 -0.77
N MET A 618 -33.99 -3.20 0.26
CA MET A 618 -34.06 -4.32 1.20
C MET A 618 -34.45 -3.83 2.61
N ASP A 619 -35.46 -4.50 3.17
CA ASP A 619 -35.83 -4.30 4.57
C ASP A 619 -34.87 -5.12 5.44
N LEU A 620 -33.92 -4.43 6.07
CA LEU A 620 -32.90 -5.08 6.93
C LEU A 620 -33.53 -5.90 8.07
N ASP A 621 -34.64 -5.45 8.63
CA ASP A 621 -35.28 -6.12 9.76
C ASP A 621 -35.78 -7.53 9.40
N LYS A 622 -35.95 -7.82 8.09
CA LYS A 622 -36.39 -9.15 7.62
C LYS A 622 -35.25 -10.12 7.33
N ILE A 623 -34.01 -9.62 7.14
CA ILE A 623 -32.87 -10.43 6.69
C ILE A 623 -31.74 -10.51 7.72
N VAL A 624 -31.73 -9.60 8.71
CA VAL A 624 -30.74 -9.62 9.79
C VAL A 624 -31.06 -10.76 10.75
N ILE A 625 -30.09 -11.67 10.93
CA ILE A 625 -30.15 -12.78 11.87
C ILE A 625 -29.66 -12.37 13.24
N HIS A 626 -28.57 -11.58 13.28
CA HIS A 626 -27.96 -11.12 14.52
C HIS A 626 -27.40 -9.69 14.35
N GLU A 627 -27.58 -8.88 15.40
CA GLU A 627 -26.95 -7.56 15.53
C GLU A 627 -26.38 -7.43 16.94
N GLY A 628 -25.11 -6.98 17.06
CA GLY A 628 -24.49 -6.84 18.38
C GLY A 628 -23.06 -6.36 18.34
N ASP A 629 -22.33 -6.66 19.42
CA ASP A 629 -20.91 -6.41 19.52
C ASP A 629 -20.13 -7.54 18.86
N TYR A 630 -19.19 -7.18 17.97
CA TYR A 630 -18.31 -8.16 17.35
C TYR A 630 -17.24 -8.63 18.35
N ASN A 631 -17.21 -9.93 18.62
CA ASN A 631 -16.19 -10.55 19.44
C ASN A 631 -15.23 -11.39 18.59
N PRO A 632 -13.98 -10.93 18.34
CA PRO A 632 -13.02 -11.67 17.54
C PRO A 632 -12.67 -13.06 18.10
N MET A 633 -12.86 -13.29 19.42
CA MET A 633 -12.59 -14.59 20.03
C MET A 633 -13.68 -15.62 19.75
N SER A 634 -14.93 -15.21 19.55
CA SER A 634 -16.02 -16.15 19.21
C SER A 634 -15.82 -16.79 17.82
N THR A 635 -15.09 -16.10 16.93
CA THR A 635 -14.77 -16.57 15.58
C THR A 635 -13.35 -17.13 15.46
N PHE A 636 -12.59 -17.20 16.56
CA PHE A 636 -11.23 -17.73 16.57
C PHE A 636 -11.23 -19.25 16.50
N GLY A 637 -10.71 -19.80 15.41
CA GLY A 637 -10.74 -21.22 15.16
C GLY A 637 -9.55 -21.73 14.35
N LEU A 638 -9.50 -23.04 14.12
CA LEU A 638 -8.50 -23.67 13.28
C LEU A 638 -8.72 -23.26 11.82
N ALA A 639 -7.72 -22.59 11.25
CA ALA A 639 -7.74 -22.16 9.85
C ALA A 639 -7.09 -23.20 8.93
N SER A 640 -5.99 -23.86 9.38
CA SER A 640 -5.34 -24.91 8.61
C SER A 640 -4.39 -25.74 9.47
N ILE A 641 -4.07 -26.94 9.00
CA ILE A 641 -3.01 -27.80 9.54
C ILE A 641 -2.20 -28.42 8.40
N TYR A 642 -0.88 -28.39 8.49
CA TYR A 642 -0.01 -28.94 7.46
C TYR A 642 1.31 -29.48 8.04
N PRO A 643 1.97 -30.43 7.35
CA PRO A 643 3.22 -30.99 7.79
C PRO A 643 4.37 -29.98 7.69
N VAL A 644 5.28 -30.01 8.66
CA VAL A 644 6.47 -29.17 8.73
C VAL A 644 7.72 -30.00 9.00
N VAL A 645 8.85 -29.50 8.51
CA VAL A 645 10.18 -30.00 8.86
C VAL A 645 10.95 -28.83 9.47
N GLN A 646 11.44 -29.02 10.69
CA GLN A 646 12.24 -28.03 11.38
C GLN A 646 13.65 -28.57 11.61
N ALA A 647 14.65 -27.71 11.57
CA ALA A 647 16.01 -28.04 11.97
C ALA A 647 16.25 -27.58 13.40
N TYR A 648 16.72 -28.44 14.25
CA TYR A 648 17.10 -28.11 15.61
C TYR A 648 18.62 -28.23 15.73
N ARG A 649 19.26 -27.13 16.24
CA ARG A 649 20.68 -27.04 16.53
C ARG A 649 21.63 -27.15 15.32
N ASP A 650 21.35 -28.02 14.36
CA ASP A 650 22.14 -28.24 13.16
C ASP A 650 21.21 -28.78 12.06
N PRO A 651 21.35 -28.40 10.76
CA PRO A 651 20.61 -29.01 9.65
C PRO A 651 20.63 -30.50 9.59
N LYS A 652 21.61 -31.15 10.23
CA LYS A 652 21.72 -32.62 10.35
C LYS A 652 20.67 -33.24 11.29
N TRP A 653 19.92 -32.45 12.05
CA TRP A 653 19.02 -32.93 13.10
C TRP A 653 17.56 -32.47 12.80
N PRO A 654 16.95 -32.99 11.74
CA PRO A 654 15.60 -32.64 11.38
C PRO A 654 14.58 -33.14 12.38
N ALA A 655 13.58 -32.34 12.67
CA ALA A 655 12.35 -32.72 13.38
C ALA A 655 11.16 -32.64 12.44
N TYR A 656 10.28 -33.62 12.50
CA TYR A 656 9.13 -33.75 11.64
C TYR A 656 7.84 -33.60 12.43
N GLY A 657 6.87 -32.87 11.90
CA GLY A 657 5.63 -32.70 12.62
C GLY A 657 4.56 -31.94 11.84
N ALA A 658 3.72 -31.23 12.57
CA ALA A 658 2.64 -30.44 11.99
C ALA A 658 2.55 -29.05 12.61
N ARG A 659 2.17 -28.08 11.77
CA ARG A 659 1.79 -26.73 12.18
C ARG A 659 0.29 -26.54 12.03
N MET A 660 -0.33 -26.06 13.07
CA MET A 660 -1.73 -25.68 13.14
C MET A 660 -1.82 -24.17 13.18
N ASN A 661 -2.58 -23.57 12.28
CA ASN A 661 -2.81 -22.12 12.24
C ASN A 661 -4.23 -21.83 12.70
N PHE A 662 -4.37 -20.84 13.54
CA PHE A 662 -5.63 -20.35 14.09
C PHE A 662 -5.83 -18.87 13.70
N MET A 663 -7.07 -18.49 13.40
CA MET A 663 -7.38 -17.11 13.08
C MET A 663 -8.85 -16.77 13.38
N SER A 664 -9.11 -15.53 13.75
CA SER A 664 -10.46 -14.96 13.72
C SER A 664 -10.85 -14.53 12.32
N LYS A 665 -12.15 -14.42 12.00
CA LYS A 665 -12.66 -14.08 10.66
C LYS A 665 -11.97 -12.85 10.04
N LEU A 666 -11.77 -11.78 10.80
CA LEU A 666 -11.08 -10.58 10.32
C LEU A 666 -9.54 -10.63 10.42
N GLY A 667 -8.96 -11.74 10.88
CA GLY A 667 -7.53 -11.83 11.10
C GLY A 667 -6.97 -10.93 12.21
N LEU A 668 -7.82 -10.35 13.06
CA LEU A 668 -7.40 -9.53 14.21
C LEU A 668 -6.61 -10.36 15.23
N ASN A 669 -7.09 -11.58 15.46
CA ASN A 669 -6.43 -12.55 16.30
C ASN A 669 -5.87 -13.67 15.42
N LYS A 670 -4.58 -13.94 15.56
CA LYS A 670 -3.87 -14.99 14.83
C LYS A 670 -3.05 -15.81 15.81
N GLY A 671 -2.90 -17.08 15.52
CA GLY A 671 -2.01 -17.94 16.28
C GLY A 671 -1.51 -19.12 15.46
N ASP A 672 -0.42 -19.70 15.90
CA ASP A 672 0.06 -20.97 15.38
C ASP A 672 0.60 -21.85 16.51
N LEU A 673 0.49 -23.12 16.31
CA LEU A 673 1.08 -24.14 17.15
C LEU A 673 1.79 -25.16 16.29
N THR A 674 3.10 -25.31 16.49
CA THR A 674 3.93 -26.30 15.80
C THR A 674 4.33 -27.39 16.81
N ILE A 675 4.11 -28.65 16.43
CA ILE A 675 4.50 -29.82 17.21
C ILE A 675 5.37 -30.70 16.30
N THR A 676 6.60 -30.96 16.74
CA THR A 676 7.55 -31.76 15.96
C THR A 676 8.25 -32.84 16.83
N TYR A 677 8.73 -33.86 16.18
CA TYR A 677 9.44 -34.99 16.77
C TYR A 677 10.80 -35.19 16.09
N SER A 678 11.87 -35.25 16.89
CA SER A 678 13.24 -35.57 16.47
C SER A 678 13.49 -37.04 16.59
N PRO A 679 13.70 -37.79 15.49
CA PRO A 679 13.89 -39.23 15.52
C PRO A 679 15.30 -39.68 15.95
N GLN A 680 16.27 -38.78 16.06
CA GLN A 680 17.69 -39.11 16.32
C GLN A 680 17.89 -39.74 17.69
N ASP A 681 18.72 -40.80 17.73
CA ASP A 681 19.02 -41.54 18.98
C ASP A 681 19.91 -40.75 19.94
N THR A 682 20.62 -39.75 19.47
CA THR A 682 21.48 -38.87 20.29
C THR A 682 20.69 -37.87 21.11
N ILE A 683 19.37 -37.70 20.87
CA ILE A 683 18.51 -36.82 21.65
C ILE A 683 17.85 -37.62 22.76
N ALA A 684 17.91 -37.15 23.98
CA ALA A 684 17.24 -37.74 25.13
C ALA A 684 15.73 -37.91 24.88
N GLN A 685 15.14 -39.02 25.34
CA GLN A 685 13.75 -39.39 25.02
C GLN A 685 12.72 -38.35 25.44
N ASP A 686 12.96 -37.63 26.51
CA ASP A 686 12.11 -36.56 27.05
C ASP A 686 12.25 -35.24 26.29
N GLN A 687 13.28 -35.10 25.43
CA GLN A 687 13.59 -33.96 24.62
C GLN A 687 13.24 -34.14 23.14
N LYS A 688 12.72 -35.31 22.74
CA LYS A 688 12.39 -35.62 21.33
C LYS A 688 11.15 -34.88 20.81
N ILE A 689 10.25 -34.43 21.68
CA ILE A 689 9.03 -33.73 21.29
C ILE A 689 9.19 -32.23 21.56
N HIS A 690 9.01 -31.46 20.53
CA HIS A 690 9.16 -30.02 20.53
C HIS A 690 7.83 -29.32 20.34
N PHE A 691 7.60 -28.24 21.09
CA PHE A 691 6.42 -27.40 20.96
C PHE A 691 6.85 -25.95 20.73
N LEU A 692 6.25 -25.30 19.74
CA LEU A 692 6.41 -23.89 19.48
C LEU A 692 5.03 -23.28 19.19
N GLY A 693 4.64 -22.26 19.95
CA GLY A 693 3.36 -21.57 19.78
C GLY A 693 3.52 -20.06 19.77
N ASN A 694 2.76 -19.41 18.89
CA ASN A 694 2.67 -17.96 18.81
C ASN A 694 1.19 -17.57 18.81
N MET A 695 0.87 -16.45 19.48
CA MET A 695 -0.45 -15.82 19.43
C MET A 695 -0.30 -14.31 19.33
N LYS A 696 -1.05 -13.70 18.43
CA LYS A 696 -1.09 -12.26 18.24
C LYS A 696 -2.52 -11.75 18.35
N PHE A 697 -2.71 -10.73 19.17
CA PHE A 697 -3.97 -10.05 19.39
C PHE A 697 -3.81 -8.58 19.02
N ASN A 698 -4.69 -8.08 18.16
CA ASN A 698 -4.75 -6.66 17.82
C ASN A 698 -5.99 -6.05 18.50
N ILE A 699 -5.76 -5.25 19.54
CA ILE A 699 -6.82 -4.50 20.22
C ILE A 699 -6.89 -3.12 19.59
N ILE A 700 -8.04 -2.80 18.97
CA ILE A 700 -8.18 -1.59 18.15
C ILE A 700 -8.36 -0.35 19.02
N THR A 701 -9.01 -0.46 20.17
CA THR A 701 -9.47 0.67 20.96
C THR A 701 -9.26 0.48 22.48
N GLY A 702 -9.35 1.56 23.23
CA GLY A 702 -9.20 1.55 24.68
C GLY A 702 -7.76 1.71 25.17
N PRO A 703 -7.54 1.68 26.49
CA PRO A 703 -6.22 1.93 27.10
C PRO A 703 -5.17 0.88 26.72
N LEU A 704 -5.60 -0.34 26.40
CA LEU A 704 -4.74 -1.45 25.96
C LEU A 704 -4.66 -1.58 24.44
N ALA A 705 -5.17 -0.60 23.69
CA ALA A 705 -5.11 -0.61 22.23
C ALA A 705 -3.67 -0.70 21.73
N GLY A 706 -3.43 -1.66 20.83
CA GLY A 706 -2.12 -1.98 20.30
C GLY A 706 -2.05 -3.45 19.90
N SER A 707 -0.87 -3.88 19.48
CA SER A 707 -0.60 -5.27 19.09
C SER A 707 0.10 -5.99 20.23
N TRP A 708 -0.51 -7.07 20.71
CA TRP A 708 0.01 -7.97 21.71
C TRP A 708 0.46 -9.26 21.06
N THR A 709 1.66 -9.72 21.36
CA THR A 709 2.17 -11.01 20.90
C THR A 709 2.63 -11.84 22.07
N PHE A 710 2.26 -13.09 22.07
CA PHE A 710 2.68 -14.11 23.04
C PHE A 710 3.34 -15.23 22.26
N SER A 711 4.52 -15.64 22.66
CA SER A 711 5.20 -16.80 22.08
C SER A 711 5.78 -17.67 23.18
N GLY A 712 5.77 -18.98 22.94
CA GLY A 712 6.33 -19.94 23.89
C GLY A 712 6.77 -21.21 23.21
N GLY A 713 7.81 -21.81 23.74
CA GLY A 713 8.36 -23.07 23.25
C GLY A 713 8.79 -23.97 24.40
N LYS A 714 8.75 -25.28 24.16
CA LYS A 714 9.36 -26.32 24.98
C LYS A 714 10.28 -27.15 24.14
N ASP A 715 11.52 -27.29 24.56
CA ASP A 715 12.58 -27.97 23.80
C ASP A 715 12.62 -27.47 22.34
N ALA A 716 12.43 -26.18 22.18
CA ALA A 716 12.31 -25.48 20.91
C ALA A 716 13.44 -24.47 20.72
N SER A 717 13.78 -24.23 19.48
CA SER A 717 14.73 -23.18 19.14
C SER A 717 14.11 -21.80 19.36
N ASP A 718 14.89 -20.84 19.83
CA ASP A 718 14.44 -19.47 20.02
C ASP A 718 14.37 -18.66 18.70
N PHE A 719 14.98 -19.17 17.66
CA PHE A 719 14.82 -18.76 16.27
C PHE A 719 15.07 -19.97 15.35
N TYR A 720 14.70 -19.82 14.08
CA TYR A 720 14.79 -20.86 13.06
C TYR A 720 15.72 -20.41 11.93
N ASP A 721 16.72 -21.20 11.63
CA ASP A 721 17.62 -21.00 10.50
C ASP A 721 17.67 -22.28 9.66
N LEU A 722 16.97 -22.27 8.52
CA LEU A 722 16.82 -23.46 7.67
C LEU A 722 18.13 -23.86 6.97
N PHE A 723 18.97 -22.89 6.62
CA PHE A 723 20.15 -23.10 5.79
C PHE A 723 21.44 -22.51 6.38
N GLY A 724 21.35 -21.90 7.54
CA GLY A 724 22.42 -21.09 8.04
C GLY A 724 23.45 -21.83 8.88
N PRO A 725 24.73 -21.57 8.72
CA PRO A 725 25.72 -21.81 9.75
C PRO A 725 25.92 -20.59 10.62
N THR A 726 25.19 -19.50 10.37
CA THR A 726 25.57 -18.19 10.83
C THR A 726 25.19 -17.92 12.25
N ILE A 727 24.07 -18.48 12.68
CA ILE A 727 23.59 -18.36 14.04
C ILE A 727 22.88 -19.67 14.37
N SER A 728 23.45 -20.51 15.21
CA SER A 728 22.65 -21.59 15.76
C SER A 728 21.77 -21.07 16.86
N SER A 729 20.50 -21.49 16.77
CA SER A 729 19.56 -21.27 17.83
C SER A 729 19.95 -22.10 19.05
N ARG A 730 19.77 -21.54 20.22
CA ARG A 730 19.74 -22.30 21.44
C ARG A 730 18.43 -23.02 21.58
N LYS A 731 18.45 -24.28 21.94
CA LYS A 731 17.28 -25.07 22.24
C LYS A 731 16.96 -24.96 23.73
N GLY A 732 15.73 -24.83 24.07
CA GLY A 732 15.28 -24.73 25.45
C GLY A 732 13.80 -24.43 25.57
N SER A 733 13.39 -23.98 26.73
CA SER A 733 12.01 -23.60 27.01
C SER A 733 11.94 -22.10 27.25
N PHE A 734 10.99 -21.43 26.61
CA PHE A 734 10.82 -19.99 26.77
C PHE A 734 9.36 -19.58 26.75
N PHE A 735 9.09 -18.42 27.33
CA PHE A 735 7.85 -17.67 27.14
C PHE A 735 8.18 -16.20 26.99
N ARG A 736 7.61 -15.57 25.94
CA ARG A 736 7.76 -14.15 25.65
C ARG A 736 6.41 -13.48 25.51
N THR A 737 6.32 -12.27 25.97
CA THR A 737 5.20 -11.37 25.66
C THR A 737 5.74 -10.06 25.12
N SER A 738 5.09 -9.51 24.12
CA SER A 738 5.43 -8.18 23.60
C SER A 738 4.17 -7.38 23.33
N PHE A 739 4.31 -6.06 23.49
CA PHE A 739 3.28 -5.08 23.20
C PHE A 739 3.86 -3.99 22.31
N SER A 740 3.12 -3.55 21.31
CA SER A 740 3.51 -2.42 20.50
C SER A 740 2.32 -1.51 20.18
N LYS A 741 2.57 -0.20 20.21
CA LYS A 741 1.57 0.85 19.96
C LYS A 741 2.22 2.06 19.32
N THR A 742 1.51 2.72 18.40
CA THR A 742 1.87 4.07 17.95
C THR A 742 1.42 5.07 19.01
N VAL A 743 2.38 5.77 19.62
CA VAL A 743 2.14 6.69 20.76
C VAL A 743 1.75 8.07 20.25
N ASP A 744 2.42 8.53 19.19
CA ASP A 744 2.18 9.82 18.57
C ASP A 744 2.02 9.62 17.06
N LYS A 745 0.95 10.17 16.49
CA LYS A 745 0.66 10.08 15.06
C LYS A 745 1.27 11.22 14.25
N GLU A 746 1.51 12.36 14.85
CA GLU A 746 2.13 13.53 14.17
C GLU A 746 3.64 13.35 14.01
N LEU A 747 4.27 12.89 15.10
CA LEU A 747 5.61 12.35 15.08
C LEU A 747 5.47 10.83 15.19
N PRO A 748 5.39 10.08 14.07
CA PRO A 748 5.03 8.65 14.13
C PRO A 748 6.05 7.90 14.99
N ILE A 749 5.81 7.94 16.30
CA ILE A 749 6.58 7.24 17.33
C ILE A 749 5.85 5.97 17.68
N LYS A 750 6.48 4.85 17.40
CA LYS A 750 6.03 3.53 17.83
C LYS A 750 6.81 3.15 19.08
N MET A 751 6.08 2.81 20.13
CA MET A 751 6.62 2.17 21.33
C MET A 751 6.44 0.67 21.22
N SER A 752 7.47 -0.09 21.57
CA SER A 752 7.36 -1.53 21.80
C SER A 752 8.07 -1.94 23.08
N THR A 753 7.47 -2.88 23.80
CA THR A 753 8.04 -3.46 25.01
C THR A 753 7.87 -4.97 24.97
N GLY A 754 8.79 -5.68 25.55
CA GLY A 754 8.73 -7.14 25.65
C GLY A 754 9.35 -7.65 26.93
N LEU A 755 8.82 -8.77 27.39
CA LEU A 755 9.35 -9.53 28.54
C LEU A 755 9.49 -10.99 28.10
N GLY A 756 10.59 -11.60 28.53
CA GLY A 756 10.87 -13.01 28.25
C GLY A 756 11.40 -13.75 29.45
N VAL A 757 11.00 -15.00 29.60
CA VAL A 757 11.49 -15.97 30.59
C VAL A 757 12.05 -17.15 29.82
N TYR A 758 13.25 -17.56 30.17
CA TYR A 758 14.00 -18.59 29.47
C TYR A 758 14.53 -19.62 30.47
N GLY A 759 14.54 -20.89 30.07
CA GLY A 759 15.06 -21.96 30.91
C GLY A 759 15.42 -23.21 30.12
N GLY A 760 16.44 -23.98 30.62
CA GLY A 760 16.94 -25.20 29.99
C GLY A 760 17.59 -24.94 28.63
N PHE A 761 18.16 -23.74 28.42
CA PHE A 761 18.90 -23.48 27.20
C PHE A 761 20.26 -24.14 27.22
N GLU A 762 20.52 -24.88 26.16
CA GLU A 762 21.84 -25.49 25.93
C GLU A 762 22.91 -24.40 25.76
N GLU A 763 24.14 -24.70 26.06
CA GLU A 763 25.28 -23.82 25.77
C GLU A 763 25.30 -23.41 24.29
N LEU A 764 25.73 -22.18 24.03
CA LEU A 764 25.94 -21.73 22.65
C LEU A 764 27.05 -22.58 22.00
N PRO A 765 26.89 -23.00 20.76
CA PRO A 765 27.93 -23.75 20.05
C PRO A 765 29.22 -22.95 19.95
N ASP A 766 30.34 -23.67 19.94
CA ASP A 766 31.72 -23.13 19.97
C ASP A 766 32.01 -22.09 18.87
N PHE A 767 31.30 -22.13 17.73
CA PHE A 767 31.54 -21.19 16.63
C PHE A 767 30.95 -19.81 16.86
N GLN A 768 30.22 -19.57 17.94
CA GLN A 768 29.79 -18.24 18.34
C GLN A 768 30.76 -17.56 19.29
N ASP A 769 31.93 -18.15 19.54
CA ASP A 769 33.04 -17.69 20.38
C ASP A 769 32.66 -17.25 21.80
N ARG A 770 31.43 -17.55 22.27
CA ARG A 770 30.92 -17.12 23.57
C ARG A 770 29.88 -18.05 24.14
N VAL A 771 30.18 -18.54 25.26
CA VAL A 771 29.33 -19.40 26.08
C VAL A 771 28.51 -18.49 27.00
N ALA A 772 27.19 -18.41 26.82
CA ALA A 772 26.33 -17.94 27.89
C ALA A 772 26.21 -19.05 28.93
N ALA A 773 26.84 -18.87 30.05
CA ALA A 773 26.97 -19.90 31.08
C ALA A 773 25.66 -20.25 31.80
N TYR A 774 24.52 -19.58 31.45
CA TYR A 774 23.24 -19.79 32.15
C TYR A 774 22.16 -20.32 31.26
N ASP A 775 21.50 -21.35 31.79
CA ASP A 775 20.32 -21.94 31.20
C ASP A 775 19.02 -21.22 31.53
N LYS A 776 19.02 -20.32 32.56
CA LYS A 776 17.84 -19.60 33.05
C LYS A 776 18.09 -18.11 33.18
N PHE A 777 17.25 -17.33 32.56
CA PHE A 777 17.31 -15.86 32.65
C PHE A 777 15.95 -15.22 32.30
N PHE A 778 15.80 -13.95 32.70
CA PHE A 778 14.69 -13.10 32.36
C PHE A 778 15.22 -11.97 31.48
N SER A 779 14.50 -11.63 30.43
CA SER A 779 14.85 -10.46 29.62
C SER A 779 13.70 -9.50 29.53
N GLY A 780 14.01 -8.21 29.50
CA GLY A 780 13.07 -7.11 29.28
C GLY A 780 13.62 -6.16 28.24
N ASN A 781 12.78 -5.63 27.40
CA ASN A 781 13.13 -4.60 26.44
C ASN A 781 12.05 -3.54 26.32
N LEU A 782 12.48 -2.30 26.08
CA LEU A 782 11.64 -1.16 25.76
C LEU A 782 12.29 -0.41 24.61
N SER A 783 11.54 -0.15 23.54
CA SER A 783 12.06 0.58 22.40
C SER A 783 11.05 1.62 21.91
N PHE A 784 11.59 2.73 21.43
CA PHE A 784 10.88 3.79 20.73
C PHE A 784 11.49 3.92 19.35
N SER A 785 10.66 3.97 18.34
CA SER A 785 11.09 4.15 16.96
C SER A 785 10.28 5.25 16.28
N HIS A 786 10.98 6.10 15.54
CA HIS A 786 10.41 7.15 14.73
C HIS A 786 10.77 6.88 13.27
N TYR A 787 9.76 6.90 12.40
CA TYR A 787 9.92 6.61 11.00
C TYR A 787 9.27 7.71 10.15
N LYS A 788 10.08 8.54 9.51
CA LYS A 788 9.67 9.60 8.60
C LYS A 788 10.53 9.57 7.33
N ALA A 789 10.61 8.39 6.72
CA ALA A 789 11.28 8.21 5.45
C ALA A 789 10.25 8.08 4.32
N ARG A 790 10.62 8.49 3.11
CA ARG A 790 9.76 8.56 1.95
C ARG A 790 10.33 7.77 0.79
N ARG A 791 9.42 7.21 0.02
CA ARG A 791 9.69 6.69 -1.31
C ARG A 791 9.41 7.79 -2.34
N THR A 792 10.23 7.88 -3.36
CA THR A 792 9.85 8.59 -4.59
C THR A 792 8.98 7.68 -5.45
N LEU A 793 8.26 8.23 -6.41
CA LEU A 793 7.47 7.42 -7.32
C LEU A 793 8.41 6.50 -8.12
N GLY A 794 8.16 5.20 -8.06
CA GLY A 794 8.97 4.16 -8.70
C GLY A 794 10.20 3.69 -7.92
N SER A 795 10.45 4.21 -6.72
CA SER A 795 11.56 3.71 -5.91
C SER A 795 11.30 2.28 -5.40
N ILE A 796 12.38 1.52 -5.28
CA ILE A 796 12.36 0.16 -4.70
C ILE A 796 12.38 0.22 -3.18
N ASP A 797 13.03 1.25 -2.61
CA ASP A 797 13.27 1.41 -1.17
C ASP A 797 13.05 2.88 -0.76
N GLN A 798 13.16 3.18 0.51
CA GLN A 798 13.14 4.55 1.01
C GLN A 798 14.35 5.31 0.46
N GLU A 799 14.13 6.51 -0.04
CA GLU A 799 15.19 7.30 -0.68
C GLU A 799 15.52 8.61 0.06
N LYS A 800 14.58 9.11 0.87
CA LYS A 800 14.75 10.39 1.56
C LYS A 800 14.06 10.39 2.92
N GLY A 801 14.65 11.05 3.92
CA GLY A 801 14.02 11.28 5.21
C GLY A 801 14.84 10.82 6.38
N ARG A 802 14.18 10.55 7.51
CA ARG A 802 14.84 10.17 8.76
C ARG A 802 14.18 8.97 9.41
N ILE A 803 15.02 8.13 10.04
CA ILE A 803 14.62 6.99 10.86
C ILE A 803 15.42 7.06 12.14
N ALA A 804 14.78 6.91 13.29
CA ALA A 804 15.46 6.91 14.58
C ALA A 804 14.87 5.82 15.47
N SER A 805 15.71 5.25 16.34
CA SER A 805 15.25 4.35 17.39
C SER A 805 16.10 4.47 18.64
N LEU A 806 15.48 4.24 19.78
CA LEU A 806 16.12 4.14 21.09
C LEU A 806 15.61 2.89 21.76
N SER A 807 16.51 2.04 22.23
CA SER A 807 16.18 0.76 22.85
C SER A 807 16.92 0.61 24.17
N PHE A 808 16.18 0.13 25.16
CA PHE A 808 16.69 -0.30 26.46
C PHE A 808 16.45 -1.80 26.56
N SER A 809 17.47 -2.55 26.93
CA SER A 809 17.35 -3.98 27.17
C SER A 809 18.04 -4.35 28.46
N SER A 810 17.45 -5.26 29.23
CA SER A 810 18.00 -5.74 30.50
C SER A 810 17.77 -7.24 30.63
N THR A 811 18.79 -7.95 31.07
CA THR A 811 18.74 -9.37 31.37
C THR A 811 19.06 -9.61 32.83
N TYR A 812 18.22 -10.35 33.51
CA TYR A 812 18.39 -10.76 34.90
C TYR A 812 18.67 -12.26 34.97
N VAL A 813 19.75 -12.62 35.62
CA VAL A 813 20.19 -14.01 35.80
C VAL A 813 20.10 -14.39 37.29
N PRO A 814 19.11 -15.23 37.72
CA PRO A 814 18.80 -15.45 39.15
C PRO A 814 19.81 -16.29 39.92
N HIS A 815 20.56 -17.18 39.27
CA HIS A 815 21.43 -18.17 39.93
C HIS A 815 22.91 -17.92 39.68
N ASP A 816 23.28 -16.67 39.45
CA ASP A 816 24.65 -16.30 39.24
C ASP A 816 25.45 -16.31 40.54
N THR A 817 26.65 -16.88 40.49
CA THR A 817 27.66 -16.77 41.54
C THR A 817 28.35 -15.41 41.56
N SER A 818 28.18 -14.62 40.45
CA SER A 818 28.71 -13.27 40.40
C SER A 818 27.94 -12.29 41.29
N THR A 819 28.57 -11.22 41.68
CA THR A 819 27.94 -10.17 42.46
C THR A 819 26.89 -9.38 41.66
N LYS A 820 26.93 -9.45 40.33
CA LYS A 820 26.01 -8.75 39.42
C LYS A 820 25.00 -9.74 38.86
N LYS A 821 23.72 -9.40 38.94
CA LYS A 821 22.62 -10.21 38.44
C LYS A 821 21.82 -9.56 37.34
N MET A 822 22.11 -8.31 37.01
CA MET A 822 21.37 -7.53 36.02
C MET A 822 22.34 -6.89 35.03
N TYR A 823 22.09 -7.17 33.76
CA TYR A 823 22.89 -6.74 32.61
C TYR A 823 22.03 -5.86 31.73
N THR A 824 22.30 -4.55 31.77
CA THR A 824 21.49 -3.55 31.08
C THR A 824 22.31 -2.82 30.05
N LYS A 825 21.71 -2.60 28.86
CA LYS A 825 22.32 -1.83 27.79
C LYS A 825 21.31 -0.91 27.11
N ILE A 826 21.80 0.20 26.61
CA ILE A 826 21.08 1.22 25.86
C ILE A 826 21.68 1.29 24.45
N ASN A 827 20.83 1.35 23.45
CA ASN A 827 21.25 1.49 22.07
C ASN A 827 20.37 2.54 21.36
N GLY A 828 21.00 3.47 20.68
CA GLY A 828 20.38 4.50 19.86
C GLY A 828 20.81 4.39 18.40
N ASN A 829 19.88 4.52 17.46
CA ASN A 829 20.14 4.52 16.03
C ASN A 829 19.51 5.75 15.39
N PHE A 830 20.22 6.37 14.43
CA PHE A 830 19.70 7.46 13.63
C PHE A 830 20.17 7.33 12.19
N SER A 831 19.26 7.44 11.25
CA SER A 831 19.53 7.40 9.81
C SER A 831 18.93 8.62 9.13
N TYR A 832 19.68 9.24 8.24
CA TYR A 832 19.26 10.38 7.46
C TYR A 832 19.56 10.16 5.98
N GLY A 833 18.53 10.19 5.16
CA GLY A 833 18.58 9.93 3.71
C GLY A 833 18.39 11.19 2.89
N LEU A 834 19.25 11.39 1.92
CA LEU A 834 19.24 12.47 0.94
C LEU A 834 19.14 11.87 -0.46
N LEU A 835 18.26 12.41 -1.28
CA LEU A 835 18.22 12.09 -2.72
C LEU A 835 19.18 13.04 -3.44
N LEU A 836 20.20 12.49 -4.09
CA LEU A 836 21.21 13.28 -4.79
C LEU A 836 20.71 13.71 -6.17
N PRO A 837 20.77 14.99 -6.55
CA PRO A 837 20.24 15.50 -7.79
C PRO A 837 21.20 15.27 -8.99
N ILE A 838 21.82 14.09 -9.07
CA ILE A 838 22.77 13.72 -10.13
C ILE A 838 22.06 12.86 -11.17
N VAL A 839 21.40 11.82 -10.71
CA VAL A 839 20.55 10.93 -11.51
C VAL A 839 19.38 10.50 -10.67
N ASP A 840 18.29 10.09 -11.32
CA ASP A 840 17.08 9.60 -10.65
C ASP A 840 17.38 8.37 -9.79
N HIS A 841 16.70 8.27 -8.62
CA HIS A 841 16.85 7.14 -7.70
C HIS A 841 18.28 6.90 -7.17
N LEU A 842 19.01 7.99 -6.86
CA LEU A 842 20.35 7.92 -6.25
C LEU A 842 20.33 8.42 -4.80
N PRO A 843 19.82 7.67 -3.83
CA PRO A 843 19.85 8.09 -2.43
C PRO A 843 21.21 7.83 -1.78
N PHE A 844 21.62 8.78 -0.94
CA PHE A 844 22.74 8.64 -0.02
C PHE A 844 22.24 8.68 1.42
N TRP A 845 22.59 7.68 2.20
CA TRP A 845 22.21 7.57 3.60
C TRP A 845 23.43 7.69 4.52
N ILE A 846 23.27 8.49 5.55
CA ILE A 846 24.16 8.48 6.71
C ILE A 846 23.43 7.76 7.83
N ARG A 847 24.03 6.69 8.36
CA ARG A 847 23.47 5.87 9.44
C ARG A 847 24.43 5.90 10.62
N THR A 848 23.94 6.30 11.76
CA THR A 848 24.72 6.35 13.00
C THR A 848 24.07 5.46 14.03
N SER A 849 24.87 4.80 14.83
CA SER A 849 24.43 4.08 16.03
C SER A 849 25.41 4.27 17.15
N ALA A 850 24.88 4.27 18.38
CA ALA A 850 25.69 4.32 19.59
C ALA A 850 25.05 3.43 20.67
N GLY A 851 25.89 2.80 21.45
CA GLY A 851 25.44 1.94 22.56
C GLY A 851 26.32 2.11 23.78
N TYR A 852 25.70 1.88 24.92
CA TYR A 852 26.37 1.93 26.20
C TYR A 852 25.90 0.80 27.12
N SER A 853 26.86 0.05 27.68
CA SER A 853 26.61 -0.98 28.70
C SER A 853 26.58 -0.37 30.09
N LEU A 854 25.56 -0.65 30.87
CA LEU A 854 25.46 -0.23 32.29
C LEU A 854 26.05 -1.27 33.25
N VAL A 855 26.77 -2.26 32.77
CA VAL A 855 27.26 -3.39 33.56
C VAL A 855 28.45 -3.01 34.45
N GLY A 856 29.20 -1.92 34.13
CA GLY A 856 30.38 -1.46 34.91
C GLY A 856 31.68 -2.26 34.59
N ASP A 857 32.74 -2.08 35.36
CA ASP A 857 34.11 -2.43 34.97
C ASP A 857 34.55 -3.91 35.14
N ASP A 858 33.64 -4.81 35.58
CA ASP A 858 34.01 -6.22 35.86
C ASP A 858 33.78 -7.19 34.67
N HIS A 859 33.91 -6.72 33.45
CA HIS A 859 33.60 -7.50 32.26
C HIS A 859 34.48 -8.74 32.03
N SER A 860 35.73 -8.68 32.51
CA SER A 860 36.73 -9.73 32.21
C SER A 860 36.58 -10.99 33.06
N THR A 861 35.89 -10.91 34.17
CA THR A 861 35.74 -12.03 35.12
C THR A 861 34.35 -12.63 35.20
N ASP A 862 33.33 -11.95 34.66
CA ASP A 862 31.95 -12.37 34.67
C ASP A 862 31.58 -13.07 33.35
N PRO A 863 31.33 -14.40 33.32
CA PRO A 863 30.98 -15.11 32.11
C PRO A 863 29.62 -14.69 31.52
N ASN A 864 28.78 -13.93 32.27
CA ASN A 864 27.48 -13.42 31.81
C ASN A 864 27.52 -11.98 31.31
N SER A 865 28.66 -11.34 31.36
CA SER A 865 28.86 -9.97 30.83
C SER A 865 28.37 -9.85 29.39
N SER A 866 28.42 -10.94 28.63
CA SER A 866 27.90 -11.05 27.26
C SER A 866 26.43 -10.59 27.08
N PHE A 867 25.60 -10.67 28.11
CA PHE A 867 24.23 -10.14 28.06
C PHE A 867 24.20 -8.60 28.01
N GLY A 868 25.19 -7.94 28.56
CA GLY A 868 25.30 -6.48 28.63
C GLY A 868 26.14 -5.86 27.52
N GLU A 869 26.85 -6.64 26.72
CA GLU A 869 27.84 -6.19 25.74
C GLU A 869 27.25 -6.10 24.31
N PHE A 870 27.97 -5.46 23.43
CA PHE A 870 27.65 -5.31 22.01
C PHE A 870 28.64 -6.12 21.16
N TYR A 871 28.13 -6.87 20.20
CA TYR A 871 28.90 -7.68 19.28
C TYR A 871 28.70 -7.25 17.85
N PHE A 872 29.78 -7.19 17.06
CA PHE A 872 29.76 -6.79 15.68
C PHE A 872 30.47 -7.82 14.81
N GLY A 873 30.01 -7.95 13.57
CA GLY A 873 30.60 -8.80 12.56
C GLY A 873 29.58 -9.33 11.56
N GLY A 874 30.06 -9.77 10.42
CA GLY A 874 29.25 -10.35 9.36
C GLY A 874 28.31 -9.38 8.66
N PHE A 875 27.58 -9.90 7.66
CA PHE A 875 26.47 -9.21 7.00
C PHE A 875 25.15 -9.31 7.79
N GLY A 876 25.16 -9.93 8.94
CA GLY A 876 23.97 -10.31 9.72
C GLY A 876 23.60 -11.78 9.48
N ASN A 877 23.67 -12.23 8.25
CA ASN A 877 23.75 -13.63 7.86
C ASN A 877 24.70 -13.77 6.65
N ASN A 878 25.29 -14.94 6.46
CA ASN A 878 26.22 -15.22 5.36
C ASN A 878 25.77 -16.40 4.52
N TRP A 879 24.53 -16.79 4.58
CA TRP A 879 24.00 -17.99 3.98
C TRP A 879 22.60 -17.77 3.41
N ILE A 880 22.12 -18.73 2.63
CA ILE A 880 20.76 -18.70 2.09
C ILE A 880 19.77 -18.94 3.23
N ASP A 881 18.98 -17.95 3.56
CA ASP A 881 17.92 -18.03 4.55
C ASP A 881 16.77 -17.04 4.22
N HIS A 882 15.77 -16.97 5.09
CA HIS A 882 14.61 -16.09 4.97
C HIS A 882 14.79 -14.72 5.63
N GLN A 883 16.00 -14.34 6.01
CA GLN A 883 16.26 -13.08 6.72
C GLN A 883 16.19 -11.87 5.80
N GLY A 884 15.89 -10.73 6.41
CA GLY A 884 15.64 -9.48 5.69
C GLY A 884 16.83 -9.00 4.87
N ILE A 885 16.51 -8.42 3.72
CA ILE A 885 17.44 -7.79 2.80
C ILE A 885 18.19 -6.66 3.51
N LYS A 886 19.49 -6.51 3.23
CA LYS A 886 20.32 -5.40 3.74
C LYS A 886 20.42 -5.33 5.26
N ARG A 887 20.56 -6.44 5.92
CA ARG A 887 20.78 -6.49 7.37
C ARG A 887 22.03 -5.73 7.82
N TYR A 888 22.99 -5.48 6.96
CA TYR A 888 24.16 -4.66 7.26
C TYR A 888 23.79 -3.22 7.70
N ARG A 889 22.56 -2.79 7.49
CA ARG A 889 22.03 -1.49 7.97
C ARG A 889 21.74 -1.47 9.48
N GLU A 890 21.58 -2.64 10.09
CA GLU A 890 21.40 -2.74 11.54
C GLU A 890 22.71 -2.34 12.26
N TYR A 891 22.66 -2.18 13.56
CA TYR A 891 23.83 -1.67 14.30
C TYR A 891 24.96 -2.69 14.42
N TYR A 892 24.67 -3.98 14.53
CA TYR A 892 25.61 -5.05 14.82
C TYR A 892 26.32 -5.68 13.60
N PRO A 893 25.79 -5.72 12.36
CA PRO A 893 26.56 -6.25 11.24
C PRO A 893 27.76 -5.34 10.93
N PHE A 894 28.89 -5.97 10.66
CA PHE A 894 30.11 -5.29 10.26
C PHE A 894 30.79 -6.13 9.15
N PRO A 895 30.29 -6.04 7.89
CA PRO A 895 30.78 -6.85 6.79
C PRO A 895 32.28 -6.76 6.59
N GLY A 896 32.93 -7.92 6.40
CA GLY A 896 34.39 -8.05 6.29
C GLY A 896 35.07 -8.45 7.59
N ALA A 897 34.37 -8.44 8.72
CA ALA A 897 34.80 -9.08 9.96
C ALA A 897 33.96 -10.35 10.19
N GLY A 898 34.51 -11.37 10.81
CA GLY A 898 33.76 -12.59 11.15
C GLY A 898 32.57 -12.25 12.05
N ILE A 899 31.55 -13.09 12.04
CA ILE A 899 30.35 -12.92 12.89
C ILE A 899 30.79 -12.85 14.35
N THR A 900 30.30 -11.87 15.08
CA THR A 900 30.61 -11.63 16.51
C THR A 900 32.11 -11.48 16.87
N SER A 901 32.97 -11.25 15.88
CA SER A 901 34.42 -11.17 16.11
C SER A 901 34.89 -9.89 16.81
N ILE A 902 34.04 -8.85 16.87
CA ILE A 902 34.34 -7.59 17.54
C ILE A 902 33.37 -7.44 18.70
N GLY A 903 33.89 -7.23 19.91
CA GLY A 903 33.07 -7.01 21.11
C GLY A 903 33.37 -5.65 21.72
N ALA A 904 32.33 -4.98 22.26
CA ALA A 904 32.46 -3.69 22.89
C ALA A 904 31.51 -3.49 24.05
N THR A 905 31.93 -2.76 25.07
CA THR A 905 31.08 -2.34 26.20
C THR A 905 30.32 -1.05 25.87
N ASN A 906 30.95 -0.17 25.12
CA ASN A 906 30.31 0.98 24.52
C ASN A 906 30.82 1.18 23.09
N TYR A 907 30.03 1.84 22.26
CA TYR A 907 30.44 2.05 20.88
C TYR A 907 29.74 3.25 20.23
N VAL A 908 30.38 3.75 19.21
CA VAL A 908 29.78 4.62 18.18
C VAL A 908 30.13 4.05 16.81
N ARG A 909 29.15 3.93 15.94
CA ARG A 909 29.32 3.52 14.55
C ARG A 909 28.69 4.57 13.62
N ILE A 910 29.42 4.93 12.57
CA ILE A 910 28.93 5.81 11.49
C ILE A 910 29.10 5.06 10.18
N MET A 911 28.05 4.99 9.37
CA MET A 911 28.06 4.35 8.06
C MET A 911 27.54 5.31 7.00
N GLY A 912 28.24 5.42 5.88
CA GLY A 912 27.74 5.99 4.63
C GLY A 912 27.26 4.89 3.70
N GLU A 913 26.08 5.03 3.10
CA GLU A 913 25.52 4.09 2.14
C GLU A 913 25.07 4.86 0.88
N LEU A 914 25.61 4.49 -0.28
CA LEU A 914 25.18 4.98 -1.59
C LEU A 914 24.45 3.86 -2.31
N ILE A 915 23.19 4.09 -2.69
CA ILE A 915 22.38 3.13 -3.42
C ILE A 915 22.30 3.57 -4.87
N LEU A 916 22.78 2.74 -5.78
CA LEU A 916 22.73 3.06 -7.22
C LEU A 916 21.33 2.88 -7.78
N PRO A 917 20.97 3.60 -8.85
CA PRO A 917 19.69 3.43 -9.53
C PRO A 917 19.46 1.98 -9.93
N PRO A 918 18.23 1.46 -9.76
CA PRO A 918 17.95 0.07 -10.10
C PRO A 918 17.95 -0.17 -11.60
N LEU A 919 18.49 -1.30 -12.02
CA LEU A 919 18.26 -1.87 -13.35
C LEU A 919 16.91 -2.58 -13.34
N ARG A 920 16.00 -2.24 -14.24
CA ARG A 920 14.69 -2.87 -14.39
C ARG A 920 14.67 -3.75 -15.63
N PHE A 921 14.18 -4.96 -15.47
CA PHE A 921 14.11 -5.96 -16.54
C PHE A 921 12.69 -6.02 -17.10
N ARG A 922 12.56 -6.03 -18.45
CA ARG A 922 11.25 -6.10 -19.12
C ARG A 922 10.94 -7.44 -19.74
N HIS A 923 11.96 -8.12 -20.25
CA HIS A 923 11.82 -9.30 -21.11
C HIS A 923 12.65 -10.48 -20.61
N VAL A 924 13.04 -10.48 -19.32
CA VAL A 924 13.94 -11.51 -18.79
C VAL A 924 13.13 -12.54 -18.02
N GLY A 925 12.64 -13.56 -18.72
CA GLY A 925 11.91 -14.67 -18.16
C GLY A 925 10.59 -14.96 -18.86
N THR A 926 9.73 -15.67 -18.16
CA THR A 926 8.36 -16.05 -18.56
C THR A 926 7.40 -15.74 -17.41
N PRO A 927 6.08 -15.75 -17.62
CA PRO A 927 5.13 -15.57 -16.51
C PRO A 927 5.32 -16.50 -15.32
N PHE A 928 5.95 -17.67 -15.53
CA PHE A 928 6.25 -18.59 -14.46
C PHE A 928 7.47 -18.17 -13.62
N PHE A 929 8.49 -17.58 -14.24
CA PHE A 929 9.73 -17.13 -13.60
C PHE A 929 10.33 -15.97 -14.39
N TYR A 930 10.50 -14.81 -13.74
CA TYR A 930 11.14 -13.65 -14.36
C TYR A 930 11.96 -12.83 -13.35
N LEU A 931 12.88 -12.03 -13.90
CA LEU A 931 13.61 -11.01 -13.14
C LEU A 931 12.86 -9.69 -13.21
N ASN A 932 12.70 -9.03 -12.07
CA ASN A 932 12.03 -7.73 -11.98
C ASN A 932 13.07 -6.58 -12.01
N TRP A 933 13.99 -6.58 -11.07
CA TRP A 933 15.04 -5.56 -10.99
C TRP A 933 16.32 -6.11 -10.34
N ALA A 934 17.45 -5.42 -10.59
CA ALA A 934 18.69 -5.57 -9.86
C ALA A 934 19.18 -4.22 -9.36
N ARG A 935 19.79 -4.18 -8.19
CA ARG A 935 20.25 -2.97 -7.54
C ARG A 935 21.54 -3.20 -6.78
N MET A 936 22.45 -2.23 -6.82
CA MET A 936 23.72 -2.25 -6.10
C MET A 936 23.73 -1.18 -5.01
N SER A 937 24.27 -1.54 -3.86
CA SER A 937 24.54 -0.62 -2.74
C SER A 937 26.01 -0.70 -2.37
N LEU A 938 26.62 0.45 -2.20
CA LEU A 938 28.00 0.62 -1.73
C LEU A 938 27.93 1.20 -0.31
N PHE A 939 28.68 0.65 0.62
CA PHE A 939 28.68 1.15 1.99
C PHE A 939 30.09 1.11 2.59
N SER A 940 30.30 2.00 3.53
CA SER A 940 31.51 2.02 4.36
C SER A 940 31.15 2.50 5.76
N SER A 941 31.74 1.90 6.78
CA SER A 941 31.52 2.33 8.16
C SER A 941 32.80 2.37 8.99
N VAL A 942 32.73 3.21 10.02
CA VAL A 942 33.75 3.29 11.09
C VAL A 942 33.06 2.95 12.40
N LEU A 943 33.64 2.03 13.16
CA LEU A 943 33.23 1.60 14.48
C LEU A 943 34.34 1.97 15.46
N GLN A 944 34.01 2.67 16.53
CA GLN A 944 34.91 2.99 17.64
C GLN A 944 34.21 2.66 18.96
N GLY A 945 34.92 2.11 19.91
CA GLY A 945 34.36 1.75 21.22
C GLY A 945 35.42 1.31 22.21
N SER A 946 34.96 0.86 23.37
CA SER A 946 35.84 0.28 24.40
C SER A 946 35.87 -1.23 24.27
N ASP A 947 37.09 -1.82 24.25
CA ASP A 947 37.27 -3.27 24.13
C ASP A 947 36.77 -3.99 25.38
N MET A 948 36.06 -5.02 25.19
CA MET A 948 35.56 -5.87 26.29
C MET A 948 36.57 -6.91 26.78
N TYR A 949 37.64 -7.18 26.02
CA TYR A 949 38.61 -8.25 26.32
C TYR A 949 39.86 -7.79 27.04
N SER A 950 40.17 -6.51 27.04
CA SER A 950 41.40 -5.98 27.50
C SER A 950 41.20 -4.97 28.61
N TYR A 951 41.04 -5.46 29.83
CA TYR A 951 41.18 -4.64 31.03
C TYR A 951 42.65 -4.71 31.45
N THR A 952 43.35 -3.63 31.42
CA THR A 952 44.71 -3.44 32.01
C THR A 952 44.62 -2.43 33.15
N ASP A 953 45.62 -2.45 34.05
CA ASP A 953 45.73 -1.48 35.16
C ASP A 953 45.68 -0.01 34.68
N ASP A 954 45.86 0.23 33.37
CA ASP A 954 45.87 1.56 32.73
C ASP A 954 44.49 1.99 32.14
N GLY A 955 43.41 1.18 32.29
CA GLY A 955 42.04 1.51 31.85
C GLY A 955 41.54 0.72 30.65
N GLU A 956 40.34 1.10 30.15
CA GLU A 956 39.69 0.45 28.99
C GLU A 956 40.49 0.70 27.70
N LYS A 957 40.82 -0.36 26.98
CA LYS A 957 41.40 -0.22 25.65
C LYS A 957 40.36 0.19 24.62
N MET A 958 40.74 1.08 23.73
CA MET A 958 39.91 1.56 22.66
C MET A 958 40.03 0.65 21.43
N ILE A 959 38.89 0.29 20.85
CA ILE A 959 38.83 -0.40 19.55
C ILE A 959 38.48 0.59 18.45
N ARG A 960 39.06 0.41 17.27
CA ARG A 960 38.73 1.18 16.09
C ARG A 960 38.81 0.31 14.85
N PHE A 961 37.65 0.11 14.22
CA PHE A 961 37.51 -0.71 13.02
C PHE A 961 36.87 0.10 11.90
N LYS A 962 37.21 -0.25 10.67
CA LYS A 962 36.57 0.30 9.47
C LYS A 962 36.33 -0.80 8.46
N ASN A 963 35.27 -0.65 7.69
CA ASN A 963 34.96 -1.56 6.61
C ASN A 963 34.51 -0.80 5.35
N ILE A 964 34.56 -1.53 4.25
CA ILE A 964 33.95 -1.16 2.99
C ILE A 964 33.32 -2.42 2.39
N GLY A 965 32.13 -2.26 1.78
CA GLY A 965 31.46 -3.38 1.18
C GLY A 965 30.49 -2.96 0.07
N VAL A 966 30.06 -3.97 -0.65
CA VAL A 966 29.07 -3.89 -1.71
C VAL A 966 28.02 -4.99 -1.54
N GLN A 967 26.78 -4.67 -1.84
CA GLN A 967 25.71 -5.66 -1.91
C GLN A 967 24.92 -5.44 -3.20
N ILE A 968 24.66 -6.55 -3.90
CA ILE A 968 23.79 -6.62 -5.09
C ILE A 968 22.54 -7.39 -4.70
N ASP A 969 21.39 -6.78 -4.89
CA ASP A 969 20.08 -7.40 -4.70
C ASP A 969 19.43 -7.63 -6.06
N ILE A 970 18.88 -8.82 -6.28
CA ILE A 970 18.20 -9.21 -7.51
C ILE A 970 16.81 -9.70 -7.14
N ARG A 971 15.77 -9.03 -7.64
CA ARG A 971 14.37 -9.44 -7.44
C ARG A 971 13.97 -10.47 -8.46
N LEU A 972 13.57 -11.63 -7.96
CA LEU A 972 13.05 -12.76 -8.70
C LEU A 972 11.54 -12.85 -8.44
N VAL A 973 10.76 -13.20 -9.44
CA VAL A 973 9.34 -13.47 -9.29
C VAL A 973 9.03 -14.88 -9.78
N LEU A 974 8.43 -15.68 -8.92
CA LEU A 974 8.03 -17.06 -9.20
C LEU A 974 6.50 -17.13 -9.25
N PHE A 975 5.96 -17.90 -10.19
CA PHE A 975 4.52 -18.12 -10.40
C PHE A 975 3.73 -16.82 -10.59
N SER A 976 4.35 -15.75 -11.10
CA SER A 976 3.77 -14.41 -11.23
C SER A 976 3.31 -13.74 -9.92
N TYR A 977 3.58 -14.34 -8.78
CA TYR A 977 3.08 -13.89 -7.47
C TYR A 977 4.18 -13.78 -6.42
N MET A 978 5.02 -14.80 -6.30
CA MET A 978 6.04 -14.86 -5.25
C MET A 978 7.22 -13.98 -5.59
N GLN A 979 7.40 -12.94 -4.81
CA GLN A 979 8.57 -12.07 -4.89
C GLN A 979 9.64 -12.59 -3.94
N SER A 980 10.82 -12.90 -4.50
CA SER A 980 11.97 -13.33 -3.75
C SER A 980 13.16 -12.44 -4.09
N THR A 981 14.05 -12.18 -3.14
CA THR A 981 15.24 -11.37 -3.39
C THR A 981 16.50 -12.16 -3.09
N LEU A 982 17.33 -12.36 -4.12
CA LEU A 982 18.67 -12.88 -3.98
C LEU A 982 19.62 -11.70 -3.71
N SER A 983 20.32 -11.75 -2.58
CA SER A 983 21.33 -10.78 -2.20
C SER A 983 22.72 -11.42 -2.22
N ILE A 984 23.67 -10.74 -2.85
CA ILE A 984 25.09 -11.13 -2.91
C ILE A 984 25.90 -9.97 -2.35
N GLY A 985 26.66 -10.23 -1.28
CA GLY A 985 27.46 -9.24 -0.61
C GLY A 985 28.96 -9.59 -0.59
N TYR A 986 29.81 -8.56 -0.59
CA TYR A 986 31.23 -8.69 -0.38
C TYR A 986 31.70 -7.52 0.50
N GLY A 987 32.47 -7.85 1.53
CA GLY A 987 33.01 -6.87 2.48
C GLY A 987 34.45 -7.16 2.90
N ILE A 988 35.16 -6.10 3.18
CA ILE A 988 36.49 -6.15 3.78
C ILE A 988 36.53 -5.24 4.99
N ALA A 989 37.21 -5.65 6.04
CA ALA A 989 37.34 -4.90 7.29
C ALA A 989 38.75 -4.96 7.80
N ARG A 990 39.14 -3.92 8.49
CA ARG A 990 40.43 -3.80 9.21
C ARG A 990 40.29 -2.88 10.43
N GLY A 991 41.14 -3.08 11.41
CA GLY A 991 41.16 -2.23 12.59
C GLY A 991 42.26 -2.58 13.56
N TYR A 992 42.18 -2.00 14.73
CA TYR A 992 43.11 -2.27 15.82
C TYR A 992 42.43 -2.19 17.18
N ILE A 993 43.02 -2.88 18.12
CA ILE A 993 42.70 -2.79 19.54
C ILE A 993 43.91 -2.10 20.19
N ASP A 994 43.71 -0.91 20.73
CA ASP A 994 44.75 -0.03 21.26
C ASP A 994 45.69 0.57 20.18
N GLU A 995 45.99 1.87 20.30
CA GLU A 995 46.82 2.61 19.33
C GLU A 995 48.23 2.06 19.15
N THR A 996 48.68 1.25 20.11
CA THR A 996 50.00 0.61 20.09
C THR A 996 50.03 -0.74 19.39
N SER A 997 48.86 -1.30 19.03
CA SER A 997 48.75 -2.60 18.38
C SER A 997 48.86 -2.49 16.85
N ASN A 998 49.37 -3.55 16.22
CA ASN A 998 49.36 -3.66 14.76
C ASN A 998 47.92 -3.74 14.21
N TRP A 999 47.72 -3.20 13.00
CA TRP A 999 46.45 -3.33 12.29
C TRP A 999 46.09 -4.80 12.11
N HIS A 1000 44.86 -5.15 12.49
CA HIS A 1000 44.28 -6.45 12.24
C HIS A 1000 43.47 -6.39 10.95
N ASP A 1001 43.88 -7.17 9.95
CA ASP A 1001 43.17 -7.33 8.69
C ASP A 1001 42.36 -8.62 8.78
N PHE A 1002 41.03 -8.50 8.69
CA PHE A 1002 40.14 -9.65 8.62
C PHE A 1002 40.16 -10.27 7.22
N LYS A 1003 39.84 -11.55 7.13
CA LYS A 1003 39.64 -12.19 5.82
C LYS A 1003 38.44 -11.56 5.15
N PRO A 1004 38.50 -11.30 3.83
CA PRO A 1004 37.31 -10.82 3.10
C PRO A 1004 36.13 -11.74 3.31
N GLU A 1005 34.96 -11.15 3.44
CA GLU A 1005 33.73 -11.86 3.69
C GLU A 1005 32.81 -11.80 2.48
N THR A 1006 32.20 -12.91 2.12
CA THR A 1006 31.15 -13.03 1.11
C THR A 1006 29.83 -13.43 1.76
N MET A 1007 28.75 -12.91 1.25
CA MET A 1007 27.40 -13.26 1.70
C MET A 1007 26.54 -13.65 0.48
N ILE A 1008 25.75 -14.70 0.62
CA ILE A 1008 24.63 -15.03 -0.28
C ILE A 1008 23.41 -15.23 0.61
N SER A 1009 22.34 -14.53 0.32
CA SER A 1009 21.08 -14.62 1.06
C SER A 1009 19.90 -14.64 0.08
N LEU A 1010 18.93 -15.48 0.35
CA LEU A 1010 17.67 -15.55 -0.42
C LEU A 1010 16.50 -15.31 0.53
N GLN A 1011 15.89 -14.13 0.40
CA GLN A 1011 14.60 -13.87 1.02
C GLN A 1011 13.49 -14.42 0.11
N ILE A 1012 12.83 -15.49 0.55
CA ILE A 1012 11.87 -16.25 -0.29
C ILE A 1012 10.50 -15.57 -0.37
N LEU A 1013 10.08 -14.88 0.68
CA LEU A 1013 8.82 -14.12 0.75
C LEU A 1013 9.12 -12.73 1.26
N ASP A 1014 8.58 -11.73 0.56
CA ASP A 1014 8.75 -10.31 0.90
C ASP A 1014 7.46 -9.71 1.47
#